data_1f450d13d7e75136c277b5c8d0f70a54
#
_entry.id   1f450d13d7e75136c277b5c8d0f70a54
#
_cell.length_a   1.000
_cell.length_b   1.000
_cell.length_c   1.000
_cell.angle_alpha   90.00
_cell.angle_beta   90.00
_cell.angle_gamma   90.00
#
_symmetry.space_group_name_H-M   'P 1'
#
loop_
_entity.id
_entity.type
_entity.pdbx_description
1 polymer ?
#
loop_
_entity_poly.entity_id
_entity_poly.type
_entity_poly.pdbx_seq_one_letter_code
_entity_poly.pdbx_strand_id
1 'polypeptide(L)'
;MAEVRDFLFEIGSEEMPSAPLQKAIAQFNKLVVSGLKDSGLSFGEVEILSTPRRLTAYVKDVAEATEEISEVKRGPKAEIAFDAEGNPTKAAEGFARKCGVSADALTRRVDTDGHEYVFAELNIPSVPATKILSELATSWISALDWPRSQRWGSFHERYVRPVRWLCALFGSEIVPVTYADVTSSNTTQGHRVLGPGYHEVASPADYEQVLKDAGVLLQEQRKDVILAGIKEVEAARPGSHVDMPEKVFEEVINLTEWPQVLVGTFDEEFLNVPSEIITESMLSNQRYFPIYDAEGKLTREFIVVSNADPSCAERVIDGNERVVRARLDDAKFFFEEDLKHTLDEFAQRLETVVFQEKLGTVLQKTQRMETLAAEIALDETSSKEEAELAARAAHLAKADLVSQAVVEFTSQQGVMGGYYAEAAGEKSDVAAAIREHYRPRFAGDELPSGQIGRFVAIADKLDTICGIFAINEPPTGSSDPYAVRRAAIGVIALLRSTSNLDLKKLIASSLELYRQQGLVVDESVQSQVEQYFIGRLASIAKDEKISADAIEAVSAIGVINPDEFLQRARALDEARQNEPELFEDLATAYARAAHLSDASLGVEVDTELLTEPEMSLLAACEEGQKQVAAALAGADYAAAVSALSQLREPIDIFFDKVLVMDENDTVRRNRLRLLNKFAQVFSNVADISVLSRKK
;
A
#
# COMPACT_ATOMS: atom_id res chain seq x y z
N MET A 1 -12.42 46.07 9.27
CA MET A 1 -12.21 44.61 9.26
C MET A 1 -13.61 44.00 9.39
N ALA A 2 -13.96 43.06 8.57
CA ALA A 2 -15.25 42.35 8.75
C ALA A 2 -15.26 41.75 10.16
N GLU A 3 -16.39 41.84 10.86
CA GLU A 3 -16.56 41.14 12.12
C GLU A 3 -16.46 39.62 11.85
N VAL A 4 -15.68 38.90 12.67
CA VAL A 4 -15.49 37.45 12.58
C VAL A 4 -15.85 36.80 13.90
N ARG A 5 -16.38 35.58 13.83
CA ARG A 5 -16.71 34.75 14.99
C ARG A 5 -16.27 33.33 14.74
N ASP A 6 -15.96 32.59 15.79
CA ASP A 6 -15.68 31.18 15.69
C ASP A 6 -16.96 30.35 15.48
N PHE A 7 -16.82 29.26 14.74
CA PHE A 7 -17.89 28.32 14.49
C PHE A 7 -17.56 26.95 15.05
N LEU A 8 -18.50 26.35 15.75
CA LEU A 8 -18.45 24.99 16.27
C LEU A 8 -19.58 24.19 15.70
N PHE A 9 -19.29 22.98 15.19
CA PHE A 9 -20.29 22.02 14.80
C PHE A 9 -19.92 20.62 15.29
N GLU A 10 -20.61 20.15 16.33
CA GLU A 10 -20.45 18.83 16.93
C GLU A 10 -21.57 17.90 16.48
N ILE A 11 -21.17 16.73 15.98
CA ILE A 11 -22.05 15.58 15.72
C ILE A 11 -21.84 14.57 16.83
N GLY A 12 -22.83 14.43 17.72
CA GLY A 12 -22.81 13.50 18.82
C GLY A 12 -23.58 12.22 18.51
N SER A 13 -22.98 11.07 18.79
CA SER A 13 -23.55 9.75 18.47
C SER A 13 -23.32 8.74 19.60
N GLU A 14 -23.83 7.52 19.41
CA GLU A 14 -23.34 6.37 20.17
C GLU A 14 -21.90 6.05 19.79
N GLU A 15 -21.20 5.19 20.55
CA GLU A 15 -19.77 4.91 20.40
C GLU A 15 -19.41 4.43 18.98
N MET A 16 -18.61 5.20 18.29
CA MET A 16 -18.12 4.92 16.95
C MET A 16 -16.90 3.97 16.98
N PRO A 17 -16.83 2.98 16.10
CA PRO A 17 -15.62 2.16 15.98
C PRO A 17 -14.40 2.99 15.56
N SER A 18 -13.22 2.69 16.11
CA SER A 18 -12.00 3.48 15.93
C SER A 18 -11.60 3.69 14.46
N ALA A 19 -11.47 2.61 13.69
CA ALA A 19 -11.01 2.73 12.30
C ALA A 19 -11.95 3.52 11.38
N PRO A 20 -13.30 3.40 11.45
CA PRO A 20 -14.21 4.31 10.78
C PRO A 20 -14.08 5.76 11.24
N LEU A 21 -13.92 6.00 12.56
CA LEU A 21 -13.76 7.35 13.11
C LEU A 21 -12.51 8.06 12.56
N GLN A 22 -11.38 7.38 12.54
CA GLN A 22 -10.13 7.92 11.98
C GLN A 22 -10.27 8.35 10.51
N LYS A 23 -10.92 7.52 9.69
CA LYS A 23 -11.22 7.88 8.30
C LYS A 23 -12.16 9.08 8.20
N ALA A 24 -13.14 9.12 9.07
CA ALA A 24 -14.12 10.21 9.11
C ALA A 24 -13.48 11.55 9.49
N ILE A 25 -12.50 11.58 10.39
CA ILE A 25 -11.76 12.81 10.76
C ILE A 25 -11.14 13.45 9.51
N ALA A 26 -10.39 12.69 8.70
CA ALA A 26 -9.76 13.20 7.50
C ALA A 26 -10.79 13.63 6.43
N GLN A 27 -11.86 12.85 6.28
CA GLN A 27 -12.95 13.16 5.35
C GLN A 27 -13.70 14.42 5.78
N PHE A 28 -14.02 14.54 7.07
CA PHE A 28 -14.75 15.67 7.62
C PHE A 28 -13.96 16.97 7.45
N ASN A 29 -12.65 16.96 7.74
CA ASN A 29 -11.79 18.10 7.49
C ASN A 29 -11.85 18.56 6.02
N LYS A 30 -11.78 17.63 5.09
CA LYS A 30 -11.88 17.94 3.65
C LYS A 30 -13.25 18.53 3.29
N LEU A 31 -14.34 17.98 3.82
CA LEU A 31 -15.70 18.47 3.58
C LEU A 31 -15.88 19.89 4.12
N VAL A 32 -15.41 20.15 5.36
CA VAL A 32 -15.51 21.47 5.99
C VAL A 32 -14.70 22.51 5.21
N VAL A 33 -13.43 22.23 4.93
CA VAL A 33 -12.55 23.17 4.21
C VAL A 33 -13.07 23.45 2.80
N SER A 34 -13.49 22.43 2.04
CA SER A 34 -14.00 22.64 0.69
C SER A 34 -15.33 23.39 0.71
N GLY A 35 -16.26 23.01 1.59
CA GLY A 35 -17.57 23.63 1.69
C GLY A 35 -17.48 25.12 2.06
N LEU A 36 -16.62 25.49 3.01
CA LEU A 36 -16.39 26.89 3.36
C LEU A 36 -15.76 27.68 2.21
N LYS A 37 -14.76 27.13 1.52
CA LYS A 37 -14.16 27.78 0.34
C LYS A 37 -15.19 28.00 -0.77
N ASP A 38 -15.98 26.99 -1.06
CA ASP A 38 -16.98 27.06 -2.14
C ASP A 38 -18.13 28.02 -1.81
N SER A 39 -18.41 28.25 -0.52
CA SER A 39 -19.43 29.19 -0.06
C SER A 39 -19.06 30.65 -0.20
N GLY A 40 -17.78 30.97 -0.33
CA GLY A 40 -17.27 32.33 -0.34
C GLY A 40 -17.17 33.01 1.02
N LEU A 41 -17.40 32.29 2.13
CA LEU A 41 -17.11 32.78 3.49
C LEU A 41 -15.60 32.79 3.73
N SER A 42 -15.04 33.89 4.22
CA SER A 42 -13.68 33.88 4.73
C SER A 42 -13.64 33.19 6.09
N PHE A 43 -12.59 32.41 6.34
CA PHE A 43 -12.39 31.68 7.59
C PHE A 43 -10.91 31.48 7.88
N GLY A 44 -10.59 31.24 9.16
CA GLY A 44 -9.25 30.97 9.64
C GLY A 44 -8.90 29.48 9.68
N GLU A 45 -8.35 29.04 10.79
CA GLU A 45 -7.94 27.64 11.01
C GLU A 45 -9.15 26.72 11.16
N VAL A 46 -9.06 25.52 10.59
CA VAL A 46 -10.06 24.46 10.78
C VAL A 46 -9.41 23.32 11.58
N GLU A 47 -10.01 22.98 12.70
CA GLU A 47 -9.60 21.90 13.55
C GLU A 47 -10.73 20.86 13.66
N ILE A 48 -10.39 19.58 13.50
CA ILE A 48 -11.34 18.48 13.69
C ILE A 48 -11.02 17.78 15.00
N LEU A 49 -11.95 17.87 15.94
CA LEU A 49 -11.86 17.28 17.25
C LEU A 49 -12.71 16.01 17.32
N SER A 50 -12.26 15.01 18.06
CA SER A 50 -13.00 13.75 18.16
C SER A 50 -12.92 13.08 19.52
N THR A 51 -13.98 12.32 19.82
CA THR A 51 -14.01 11.30 20.87
C THR A 51 -14.73 10.07 20.31
N PRO A 52 -14.77 8.93 21.04
CA PRO A 52 -15.60 7.80 20.61
C PRO A 52 -17.04 8.15 20.25
N ARG A 53 -17.60 9.19 20.86
CA ARG A 53 -19.02 9.57 20.74
C ARG A 53 -19.26 10.88 19.98
N ARG A 54 -18.22 11.56 19.49
CA ARG A 54 -18.37 12.85 18.78
C ARG A 54 -17.34 13.07 17.69
N LEU A 55 -17.78 13.80 16.69
CA LEU A 55 -16.94 14.33 15.60
C LEU A 55 -17.29 15.82 15.48
N THR A 56 -16.30 16.70 15.67
CA THR A 56 -16.54 18.14 15.81
C THR A 56 -15.65 18.93 14.87
N ALA A 57 -16.22 19.88 14.14
CA ALA A 57 -15.48 20.89 13.43
C ALA A 57 -15.43 22.16 14.28
N TYR A 58 -14.23 22.66 14.55
CA TYR A 58 -13.98 23.96 15.13
C TYR A 58 -13.28 24.83 14.10
N VAL A 59 -13.92 25.96 13.75
CA VAL A 59 -13.44 26.87 12.70
C VAL A 59 -13.28 28.25 13.30
N LYS A 60 -12.06 28.77 13.27
CA LYS A 60 -11.75 30.10 13.79
C LYS A 60 -12.04 31.19 12.77
N ASP A 61 -12.33 32.37 13.26
CA ASP A 61 -12.39 33.64 12.49
C ASP A 61 -13.28 33.55 11.23
N VAL A 62 -14.46 32.96 11.32
CA VAL A 62 -15.43 32.93 10.22
C VAL A 62 -16.12 34.28 10.09
N ALA A 63 -16.17 34.82 8.88
CA ALA A 63 -16.83 36.09 8.60
C ALA A 63 -18.36 36.01 8.84
N GLU A 64 -18.97 37.09 9.31
CA GLU A 64 -20.43 37.13 9.60
C GLU A 64 -21.31 36.98 8.36
N ALA A 65 -20.77 37.29 7.19
CA ALA A 65 -21.45 37.14 5.90
C ALA A 65 -20.43 37.07 4.76
N THR A 66 -20.87 36.63 3.61
CA THR A 66 -20.08 36.71 2.38
C THR A 66 -19.93 38.15 1.94
N GLU A 67 -18.87 38.46 1.21
CA GLU A 67 -18.72 39.79 0.59
C GLU A 67 -19.80 40.02 -0.46
N GLU A 68 -20.30 41.25 -0.55
CA GLU A 68 -21.15 41.65 -1.67
C GLU A 68 -20.27 41.80 -2.92
N ILE A 69 -20.53 40.99 -3.94
CA ILE A 69 -19.75 40.98 -5.18
C ILE A 69 -20.52 41.72 -6.25
N SER A 70 -19.95 42.85 -6.69
CA SER A 70 -20.38 43.55 -7.91
C SER A 70 -19.38 43.23 -9.03
N GLU A 71 -19.76 42.33 -9.93
CA GLU A 71 -18.94 41.90 -11.06
C GLU A 71 -19.58 42.34 -12.39
N VAL A 72 -18.79 42.95 -13.25
CA VAL A 72 -19.22 43.31 -14.60
C VAL A 72 -18.63 42.29 -15.60
N LYS A 73 -19.47 41.45 -16.16
CA LYS A 73 -19.04 40.47 -17.16
C LYS A 73 -19.23 41.02 -18.58
N ARG A 74 -18.16 40.94 -19.38
CA ARG A 74 -18.22 41.29 -20.81
C ARG A 74 -18.81 40.11 -21.60
N GLY A 75 -19.78 40.40 -22.43
CA GLY A 75 -20.45 39.46 -23.32
C GLY A 75 -20.06 39.65 -24.79
N PRO A 76 -20.90 39.19 -25.73
CA PRO A 76 -20.70 39.33 -27.15
C PRO A 76 -20.74 40.81 -27.58
N LYS A 77 -20.24 41.10 -28.81
CA LYS A 77 -20.35 42.44 -29.40
C LYS A 77 -21.82 42.84 -29.55
N ALA A 78 -22.12 44.14 -29.35
CA ALA A 78 -23.50 44.64 -29.38
C ALA A 78 -24.22 44.37 -30.71
N GLU A 79 -23.47 44.41 -31.84
CA GLU A 79 -23.97 44.09 -33.18
C GLU A 79 -24.41 42.63 -33.37
N ILE A 80 -23.88 41.69 -32.53
CA ILE A 80 -24.26 40.28 -32.52
C ILE A 80 -25.39 40.02 -31.48
N ALA A 81 -25.35 40.80 -30.40
CA ALA A 81 -26.26 40.64 -29.27
C ALA A 81 -27.63 41.22 -29.50
N PHE A 82 -27.79 42.22 -30.40
CA PHE A 82 -29.04 42.84 -30.71
C PHE A 82 -29.25 42.89 -32.22
N ASP A 83 -30.52 42.73 -32.66
CA ASP A 83 -30.93 42.88 -34.06
C ASP A 83 -31.00 44.36 -34.49
N ALA A 84 -31.37 44.62 -35.77
CA ALA A 84 -31.46 45.99 -36.30
C ALA A 84 -32.58 46.80 -35.64
N GLU A 85 -33.59 46.16 -35.06
CA GLU A 85 -34.71 46.74 -34.34
C GLU A 85 -34.41 46.91 -32.86
N GLY A 86 -33.23 46.47 -32.36
CA GLY A 86 -32.80 46.61 -30.98
C GLY A 86 -33.27 45.49 -30.05
N ASN A 87 -33.83 44.41 -30.56
CA ASN A 87 -34.25 43.27 -29.75
C ASN A 87 -33.08 42.31 -29.46
N PRO A 88 -33.09 41.65 -28.29
CA PRO A 88 -32.02 40.70 -27.94
C PRO A 88 -32.04 39.45 -28.85
N THR A 89 -30.90 39.11 -29.39
CA THR A 89 -30.73 37.88 -30.18
C THR A 89 -30.50 36.70 -29.26
N LYS A 90 -30.46 35.49 -29.83
CA LYS A 90 -30.07 34.27 -29.08
C LYS A 90 -28.69 34.37 -28.39
N ALA A 91 -27.78 35.19 -28.91
CA ALA A 91 -26.48 35.44 -28.31
C ALA A 91 -26.61 36.26 -27.02
N ALA A 92 -27.41 37.32 -27.01
CA ALA A 92 -27.72 38.08 -25.81
C ALA A 92 -28.47 37.26 -24.78
N GLU A 93 -29.53 36.56 -25.20
CA GLU A 93 -30.30 35.67 -24.30
C GLU A 93 -29.46 34.57 -23.68
N GLY A 94 -28.56 33.95 -24.49
CA GLY A 94 -27.61 32.93 -24.01
C GLY A 94 -26.62 33.49 -22.98
N PHE A 95 -26.09 34.68 -23.23
CA PHE A 95 -25.21 35.37 -22.31
C PHE A 95 -25.92 35.80 -21.03
N ALA A 96 -27.09 36.42 -21.12
CA ALA A 96 -27.93 36.79 -20.00
C ALA A 96 -28.27 35.59 -19.12
N ARG A 97 -28.70 34.47 -19.73
CA ARG A 97 -28.97 33.21 -19.03
C ARG A 97 -27.75 32.66 -18.30
N LYS A 98 -26.56 32.70 -18.97
CA LYS A 98 -25.30 32.29 -18.35
C LYS A 98 -24.92 33.17 -17.16
N CYS A 99 -25.28 34.44 -17.21
CA CYS A 99 -25.04 35.42 -16.14
C CYS A 99 -26.14 35.47 -15.07
N GLY A 100 -27.26 34.74 -15.26
CA GLY A 100 -28.37 34.74 -14.31
C GLY A 100 -29.19 36.05 -14.32
N VAL A 101 -29.11 36.86 -15.38
CA VAL A 101 -29.80 38.14 -15.52
C VAL A 101 -30.82 38.05 -16.68
N SER A 102 -31.79 39.01 -16.71
CA SER A 102 -32.66 39.14 -17.87
C SER A 102 -31.92 39.78 -19.05
N ALA A 103 -32.31 39.47 -20.29
CA ALA A 103 -31.71 40.10 -21.46
C ALA A 103 -31.86 41.62 -21.48
N ASP A 104 -32.96 42.15 -20.89
CA ASP A 104 -33.21 43.56 -20.74
C ASP A 104 -32.30 44.30 -19.72
N ALA A 105 -31.64 43.54 -18.82
CA ALA A 105 -30.71 44.06 -17.86
C ALA A 105 -29.27 44.20 -18.42
N LEU A 106 -29.06 43.79 -19.66
CA LEU A 106 -27.74 43.93 -20.29
C LEU A 106 -27.50 45.37 -20.71
N THR A 107 -26.35 45.93 -20.35
CA THR A 107 -25.93 47.28 -20.73
C THR A 107 -24.96 47.25 -21.90
N ARG A 108 -25.02 48.28 -22.78
CA ARG A 108 -24.07 48.43 -23.91
C ARG A 108 -22.98 49.39 -23.52
N ARG A 109 -21.72 49.04 -23.73
CA ARG A 109 -20.57 49.91 -23.45
C ARG A 109 -19.49 49.64 -24.51
N VAL A 110 -18.78 50.75 -24.86
CA VAL A 110 -17.60 50.65 -25.69
C VAL A 110 -16.43 50.22 -24.82
N ASP A 111 -15.76 49.14 -25.22
CA ASP A 111 -14.58 48.62 -24.52
C ASP A 111 -13.30 49.30 -25.04
N THR A 112 -12.18 49.01 -24.40
CA THR A 112 -10.85 49.57 -24.67
C THR A 112 -10.36 49.31 -26.11
N ASP A 113 -10.93 48.34 -26.79
CA ASP A 113 -10.65 48.00 -28.19
C ASP A 113 -11.48 48.80 -29.22
N GLY A 114 -12.30 49.77 -28.75
CA GLY A 114 -13.14 50.65 -29.55
C GLY A 114 -14.41 50.00 -30.11
N HIS A 115 -14.72 48.76 -29.73
CA HIS A 115 -15.95 48.09 -30.10
C HIS A 115 -16.99 48.15 -28.96
N GLU A 116 -18.26 48.18 -29.35
CA GLU A 116 -19.38 48.11 -28.40
C GLU A 116 -19.71 46.66 -28.06
N TYR A 117 -19.74 46.36 -26.74
CA TYR A 117 -20.09 45.05 -26.19
C TYR A 117 -21.29 45.14 -25.27
N VAL A 118 -21.94 44.01 -25.03
CA VAL A 118 -22.92 43.89 -23.94
C VAL A 118 -22.23 43.51 -22.65
N PHE A 119 -22.68 44.08 -21.55
CA PHE A 119 -22.18 43.80 -20.21
C PHE A 119 -23.34 43.43 -19.30
N ALA A 120 -23.10 42.40 -18.48
CA ALA A 120 -23.99 42.02 -17.38
C ALA A 120 -23.38 42.49 -16.07
N GLU A 121 -24.13 43.34 -15.33
CA GLU A 121 -23.80 43.70 -13.95
C GLU A 121 -24.40 42.66 -13.04
N LEU A 122 -23.54 41.91 -12.36
CA LEU A 122 -23.91 40.88 -11.39
C LEU A 122 -23.76 41.47 -10.00
N ASN A 123 -24.86 41.71 -9.33
CA ASN A 123 -24.85 42.03 -7.90
C ASN A 123 -25.23 40.76 -7.13
N ILE A 124 -24.24 40.12 -6.56
CA ILE A 124 -24.43 38.95 -5.68
C ILE A 124 -24.54 39.53 -4.26
N PRO A 125 -25.72 39.50 -3.65
CA PRO A 125 -25.90 40.09 -2.32
C PRO A 125 -25.13 39.26 -1.28
N SER A 126 -24.70 39.95 -0.24
CA SER A 126 -24.13 39.31 0.95
C SER A 126 -25.12 38.35 1.59
N VAL A 127 -24.65 37.16 1.95
CA VAL A 127 -25.46 36.12 2.61
C VAL A 127 -24.92 35.93 4.04
N PRO A 128 -25.78 35.96 5.07
CA PRO A 128 -25.36 35.76 6.46
C PRO A 128 -24.72 34.37 6.67
N ALA A 129 -23.65 34.33 7.45
CA ALA A 129 -22.90 33.12 7.76
C ALA A 129 -23.78 32.03 8.41
N THR A 130 -24.68 32.41 9.32
CA THR A 130 -25.58 31.46 10.00
C THR A 130 -26.42 30.64 9.02
N LYS A 131 -26.89 31.25 7.91
CA LYS A 131 -27.63 30.52 6.88
C LYS A 131 -26.72 29.55 6.12
N ILE A 132 -25.55 30.01 5.70
CA ILE A 132 -24.58 29.19 4.96
C ILE A 132 -24.09 28.03 5.82
N LEU A 133 -23.73 28.29 7.07
CA LEU A 133 -23.23 27.30 8.01
C LEU A 133 -24.32 26.25 8.33
N SER A 134 -25.59 26.63 8.40
CA SER A 134 -26.71 25.70 8.56
C SER A 134 -26.83 24.72 7.38
N GLU A 135 -26.75 25.25 6.16
CA GLU A 135 -26.84 24.43 4.94
C GLU A 135 -25.58 23.52 4.81
N LEU A 136 -24.39 24.06 5.06
CA LEU A 136 -23.14 23.30 5.02
C LEU A 136 -23.09 22.21 6.08
N ALA A 137 -23.43 22.47 7.34
CA ALA A 137 -23.43 21.50 8.42
C ALA A 137 -24.38 20.31 8.13
N THR A 138 -25.56 20.60 7.59
CA THR A 138 -26.52 19.57 7.15
C THR A 138 -25.96 18.74 5.98
N SER A 139 -25.27 19.37 5.06
CA SER A 139 -24.60 18.72 3.95
C SER A 139 -23.44 17.84 4.42
N TRP A 140 -22.60 18.35 5.31
CA TRP A 140 -21.42 17.64 5.81
C TRP A 140 -21.78 16.34 6.52
N ILE A 141 -22.76 16.35 7.44
CA ILE A 141 -23.16 15.13 8.15
C ILE A 141 -23.74 14.09 7.19
N SER A 142 -24.43 14.52 6.14
CA SER A 142 -25.01 13.64 5.13
C SER A 142 -23.98 13.08 4.14
N ALA A 143 -22.88 13.82 3.90
CA ALA A 143 -21.83 13.46 2.96
C ALA A 143 -20.75 12.55 3.56
N LEU A 144 -20.72 12.34 4.88
CA LEU A 144 -19.80 11.41 5.51
C LEU A 144 -20.07 9.98 5.04
N ASP A 145 -19.04 9.35 4.45
CA ASP A 145 -19.09 7.97 3.98
C ASP A 145 -18.55 7.01 5.06
N TRP A 146 -19.36 6.00 5.36
CA TRP A 146 -19.06 5.02 6.38
C TRP A 146 -19.00 3.62 5.77
N PRO A 147 -17.95 2.82 6.03
CA PRO A 147 -17.84 1.46 5.50
C PRO A 147 -19.04 0.57 5.85
N ARG A 148 -19.62 0.82 7.03
CA ARG A 148 -20.86 0.24 7.50
C ARG A 148 -21.67 1.33 8.20
N SER A 149 -22.85 1.61 7.70
CA SER A 149 -23.80 2.55 8.27
C SER A 149 -25.09 1.85 8.67
N GLN A 150 -25.81 2.42 9.61
CA GLN A 150 -27.10 1.93 10.05
C GLN A 150 -28.14 3.05 10.00
N ARG A 151 -29.40 2.65 9.92
CA ARG A 151 -30.58 3.50 10.14
C ARG A 151 -31.10 3.23 11.55
N TRP A 152 -31.81 4.18 12.10
CA TRP A 152 -32.45 4.03 13.40
C TRP A 152 -33.87 4.63 13.39
N GLY A 153 -34.73 4.10 14.25
CA GLY A 153 -36.12 4.48 14.28
C GLY A 153 -36.83 4.26 12.92
N SER A 154 -37.58 5.25 12.49
CA SER A 154 -38.28 5.28 11.18
C SER A 154 -37.59 6.17 10.14
N PHE A 155 -36.36 6.64 10.45
CA PHE A 155 -35.63 7.61 9.63
C PHE A 155 -34.91 6.95 8.45
N HIS A 156 -34.66 7.72 7.40
CA HIS A 156 -33.93 7.27 6.22
C HIS A 156 -32.45 7.62 6.25
N GLU A 157 -32.06 8.55 7.12
CA GLU A 157 -30.71 8.99 7.36
C GLU A 157 -29.83 7.82 7.81
N ARG A 158 -28.54 7.91 7.49
CA ARG A 158 -27.56 6.86 7.78
C ARG A 158 -26.32 7.45 8.42
N TYR A 159 -25.90 6.85 9.51
CA TYR A 159 -24.63 7.17 10.17
C TYR A 159 -23.98 5.88 10.70
N VAL A 160 -22.72 5.93 11.10
CA VAL A 160 -22.03 4.73 11.63
C VAL A 160 -22.67 4.21 12.92
N ARG A 161 -23.22 5.13 13.72
CA ARG A 161 -24.04 4.87 14.92
C ARG A 161 -25.15 5.91 15.01
N PRO A 162 -26.25 5.66 15.71
CA PRO A 162 -27.33 6.66 15.84
C PRO A 162 -26.81 7.99 16.38
N VAL A 163 -27.12 9.07 15.68
CA VAL A 163 -26.88 10.43 16.14
C VAL A 163 -27.83 10.74 17.31
N ARG A 164 -27.31 11.34 18.37
CA ARG A 164 -28.03 11.58 19.63
C ARG A 164 -28.18 13.05 19.98
N TRP A 165 -27.22 13.87 19.58
CA TRP A 165 -27.28 15.31 19.76
C TRP A 165 -26.47 16.02 18.68
N LEU A 166 -26.78 17.32 18.50
CA LEU A 166 -26.01 18.23 17.67
C LEU A 166 -25.76 19.51 18.50
N CYS A 167 -24.50 19.95 18.56
CA CYS A 167 -24.16 21.27 19.06
C CYS A 167 -23.63 22.10 17.90
N ALA A 168 -24.27 23.26 17.60
CA ALA A 168 -23.86 24.11 16.50
C ALA A 168 -23.93 25.57 16.91
N LEU A 169 -22.78 26.23 17.02
CA LEU A 169 -22.65 27.60 17.49
C LEU A 169 -21.80 28.46 16.54
N PHE A 170 -22.29 29.64 16.24
CA PHE A 170 -21.52 30.71 15.58
C PHE A 170 -21.37 31.89 16.58
N GLY A 171 -20.23 31.99 17.20
CA GLY A 171 -20.09 32.77 18.44
C GLY A 171 -20.99 32.21 19.52
N SER A 172 -21.93 33.01 20.04
CA SER A 172 -22.96 32.56 21.00
C SER A 172 -24.31 32.23 20.36
N GLU A 173 -24.44 32.35 19.05
CA GLU A 173 -25.67 32.13 18.30
C GLU A 173 -25.79 30.66 17.88
N ILE A 174 -26.95 30.05 18.12
CA ILE A 174 -27.21 28.67 17.68
C ILE A 174 -27.45 28.68 16.16
N VAL A 175 -26.67 27.86 15.42
CA VAL A 175 -26.87 27.60 14.00
C VAL A 175 -27.86 26.46 13.86
N PRO A 176 -29.04 26.67 13.24
CA PRO A 176 -30.06 25.63 13.14
C PRO A 176 -29.67 24.54 12.17
N VAL A 177 -29.47 23.33 12.67
CA VAL A 177 -29.14 22.11 11.91
C VAL A 177 -30.08 21.00 12.38
N THR A 178 -30.66 20.27 11.46
CA THR A 178 -31.51 19.11 11.79
C THR A 178 -31.04 17.88 11.04
N TYR A 179 -30.89 16.76 11.73
CA TYR A 179 -30.55 15.47 11.15
C TYR A 179 -31.37 14.36 11.82
N ALA A 180 -32.19 13.66 11.05
CA ALA A 180 -33.19 12.72 11.55
C ALA A 180 -34.14 13.42 12.57
N ASP A 181 -34.17 12.96 13.81
CA ASP A 181 -34.97 13.48 14.92
C ASP A 181 -34.21 14.47 15.83
N VAL A 182 -32.97 14.80 15.46
CA VAL A 182 -32.11 15.64 16.32
C VAL A 182 -31.98 17.03 15.70
N THR A 183 -32.26 18.06 16.51
CA THR A 183 -32.02 19.47 16.14
C THR A 183 -30.88 20.02 17.00
N SER A 184 -30.05 20.86 16.40
CA SER A 184 -28.92 21.50 17.08
C SER A 184 -29.35 22.38 18.25
N SER A 185 -28.47 22.43 19.23
CA SER A 185 -28.58 23.29 20.41
C SER A 185 -27.19 23.89 20.74
N ASN A 186 -27.08 24.58 21.86
CA ASN A 186 -25.83 24.99 22.49
C ASN A 186 -25.37 24.00 23.57
N THR A 187 -25.78 22.73 23.52
CA THR A 187 -25.41 21.75 24.53
C THR A 187 -24.66 20.57 23.95
N THR A 188 -23.67 20.07 24.68
CA THR A 188 -22.95 18.82 24.45
C THR A 188 -23.30 17.79 25.53
N GLN A 189 -23.01 16.51 25.31
CA GLN A 189 -23.14 15.48 26.34
C GLN A 189 -21.80 15.23 27.03
N GLY A 190 -21.82 15.08 28.34
CA GLY A 190 -20.64 14.68 29.11
C GLY A 190 -20.38 13.18 29.09
N HIS A 191 -19.35 12.77 29.82
CA HIS A 191 -19.05 11.36 30.07
C HIS A 191 -20.23 10.66 30.74
N ARG A 192 -20.56 9.43 30.32
CA ARG A 192 -21.76 8.72 30.80
C ARG A 192 -21.81 8.52 32.31
N VAL A 193 -20.65 8.46 32.98
CA VAL A 193 -20.52 8.20 34.41
C VAL A 193 -20.01 9.43 35.17
N LEU A 194 -18.93 10.07 34.67
CA LEU A 194 -18.24 11.15 35.37
C LEU A 194 -18.96 12.49 35.26
N GLY A 195 -19.66 12.74 34.14
CA GLY A 195 -20.39 13.98 33.88
C GLY A 195 -21.66 13.70 33.09
N PRO A 196 -22.63 12.92 33.63
CA PRO A 196 -23.80 12.52 32.88
C PRO A 196 -24.71 13.71 32.52
N GLY A 197 -25.34 13.64 31.36
CA GLY A 197 -26.32 14.63 30.91
C GLY A 197 -25.79 15.66 29.95
N TYR A 198 -26.54 16.72 29.74
CA TYR A 198 -26.24 17.80 28.82
C TYR A 198 -25.55 18.96 29.56
N HIS A 199 -24.53 19.52 28.95
CA HIS A 199 -23.73 20.63 29.41
C HIS A 199 -23.79 21.78 28.41
N GLU A 200 -24.05 22.98 28.90
CA GLU A 200 -24.17 24.18 28.05
C GLU A 200 -22.79 24.66 27.60
N VAL A 201 -22.66 24.97 26.34
CA VAL A 201 -21.50 25.57 25.69
C VAL A 201 -21.91 27.00 25.33
N ALA A 202 -21.37 27.99 26.02
CA ALA A 202 -21.75 29.40 25.80
C ALA A 202 -21.16 29.95 24.51
N SER A 203 -19.96 29.51 24.15
CA SER A 203 -19.30 29.87 22.90
C SER A 203 -18.35 28.73 22.44
N PRO A 204 -17.92 28.71 21.15
CA PRO A 204 -16.95 27.75 20.67
C PRO A 204 -15.65 27.68 21.50
N ALA A 205 -15.19 28.81 22.02
CA ALA A 205 -13.98 28.90 22.86
C ALA A 205 -14.11 28.16 24.20
N ASP A 206 -15.32 28.00 24.72
CA ASP A 206 -15.56 27.31 26.00
C ASP A 206 -15.66 25.79 25.84
N TYR A 207 -15.76 25.27 24.61
CA TYR A 207 -16.12 23.89 24.32
C TYR A 207 -15.19 22.86 24.97
N GLU A 208 -13.88 23.05 24.81
CA GLU A 208 -12.88 22.13 25.37
C GLU A 208 -12.94 22.09 26.92
N GLN A 209 -13.08 23.25 27.55
CA GLN A 209 -13.18 23.32 29.01
C GLN A 209 -14.48 22.70 29.52
N VAL A 210 -15.61 22.92 28.84
CA VAL A 210 -16.90 22.31 29.18
C VAL A 210 -16.82 20.78 29.07
N LEU A 211 -16.18 20.25 28.03
CA LEU A 211 -15.96 18.81 27.88
C LEU A 211 -15.11 18.26 29.02
N LYS A 212 -14.01 18.92 29.35
CA LYS A 212 -13.10 18.51 30.42
C LYS A 212 -13.80 18.47 31.78
N ASP A 213 -14.58 19.51 32.11
CA ASP A 213 -15.35 19.58 33.33
C ASP A 213 -16.47 18.52 33.38
N ALA A 214 -16.97 18.11 32.23
CA ALA A 214 -17.91 17.01 32.05
C ALA A 214 -17.27 15.61 31.92
N GLY A 215 -15.97 15.46 32.24
CA GLY A 215 -15.26 14.19 32.26
C GLY A 215 -14.92 13.67 30.86
N VAL A 216 -14.72 14.53 29.88
CA VAL A 216 -14.40 14.18 28.51
C VAL A 216 -13.12 14.90 28.05
N LEU A 217 -12.13 14.13 27.60
CA LEU A 217 -10.90 14.63 27.01
C LEU A 217 -10.92 14.46 25.48
N LEU A 218 -10.36 15.41 24.77
CA LEU A 218 -10.16 15.35 23.34
C LEU A 218 -9.03 14.36 22.97
N GLN A 219 -8.89 14.01 21.70
CA GLN A 219 -8.01 12.92 21.26
C GLN A 219 -6.55 13.07 21.71
N GLU A 220 -5.95 14.23 21.49
CA GLU A 220 -4.54 14.45 21.88
C GLU A 220 -4.36 14.42 23.39
N GLN A 221 -5.29 14.98 24.15
CA GLN A 221 -5.27 14.95 25.61
C GLN A 221 -5.37 13.50 26.14
N ARG A 222 -6.23 12.66 25.56
CA ARG A 222 -6.33 11.24 25.92
C ARG A 222 -5.03 10.50 25.67
N LYS A 223 -4.41 10.76 24.50
CA LYS A 223 -3.12 10.21 24.14
C LYS A 223 -2.05 10.56 25.18
N ASP A 224 -1.96 11.84 25.53
CA ASP A 224 -0.98 12.32 26.52
C ASP A 224 -1.18 11.70 27.90
N VAL A 225 -2.43 11.57 28.36
CA VAL A 225 -2.76 10.93 29.64
C VAL A 225 -2.36 9.47 29.65
N ILE A 226 -2.66 8.72 28.57
CA ILE A 226 -2.28 7.31 28.47
C ILE A 226 -0.76 7.15 28.45
N LEU A 227 -0.04 7.95 27.64
CA LEU A 227 1.41 7.92 27.57
C LEU A 227 2.08 8.28 28.89
N ALA A 228 1.54 9.27 29.60
CA ALA A 228 2.05 9.64 30.93
C ALA A 228 1.86 8.50 31.93
N GLY A 229 0.66 7.88 31.98
CA GLY A 229 0.40 6.75 32.85
C GLY A 229 1.28 5.53 32.56
N ILE A 230 1.53 5.23 31.26
CA ILE A 230 2.45 4.15 30.88
C ILE A 230 3.87 4.45 31.35
N LYS A 231 4.36 5.67 31.17
CA LYS A 231 5.69 6.08 31.69
C LYS A 231 5.81 5.95 33.21
N GLU A 232 4.74 6.24 33.96
CA GLU A 232 4.73 6.03 35.39
C GLU A 232 4.83 4.53 35.75
N VAL A 233 4.15 3.67 35.00
CA VAL A 233 4.22 2.21 35.21
C VAL A 233 5.64 1.69 34.92
N GLU A 234 6.27 2.11 33.83
CA GLU A 234 7.66 1.75 33.48
C GLU A 234 8.66 2.31 34.49
N ALA A 235 8.50 3.55 34.93
CA ALA A 235 9.37 4.15 35.95
C ALA A 235 9.31 3.41 37.29
N ALA A 236 8.17 2.85 37.66
CA ALA A 236 8.00 2.00 38.84
C ALA A 236 8.63 0.60 38.71
N ARG A 237 9.05 0.22 37.49
CA ARG A 237 9.61 -1.10 37.10
C ARG A 237 10.90 -0.92 36.33
N PRO A 238 12.03 -0.62 36.93
CA PRO A 238 13.27 -0.29 36.22
C PRO A 238 13.67 -1.34 35.20
N GLY A 239 13.85 -0.89 33.94
CA GLY A 239 14.22 -1.74 32.81
C GLY A 239 13.03 -2.42 32.12
N SER A 240 11.82 -2.32 32.64
CA SER A 240 10.64 -2.86 31.94
C SER A 240 10.26 -2.02 30.72
N HIS A 241 9.55 -2.67 29.80
CA HIS A 241 9.02 -2.04 28.59
C HIS A 241 7.57 -2.50 28.37
N VAL A 242 6.72 -1.55 27.99
CA VAL A 242 5.33 -1.84 27.59
C VAL A 242 5.26 -1.97 26.09
N ASP A 243 4.86 -3.14 25.58
CA ASP A 243 4.61 -3.32 24.15
C ASP A 243 3.27 -2.69 23.77
N MET A 244 3.36 -1.64 22.97
CA MET A 244 2.21 -0.83 22.58
C MET A 244 2.19 -0.64 21.06
N PRO A 245 1.73 -1.65 20.28
CA PRO A 245 1.62 -1.53 18.84
C PRO A 245 0.74 -0.34 18.45
N GLU A 246 1.22 0.50 17.55
CA GLU A 246 0.59 1.76 17.14
C GLU A 246 -0.90 1.60 16.82
N LYS A 247 -1.26 0.58 16.05
CA LYS A 247 -2.64 0.29 15.67
C LYS A 247 -3.54 0.02 16.89
N VAL A 248 -3.05 -0.75 17.89
CA VAL A 248 -3.80 -1.06 19.11
C VAL A 248 -3.91 0.18 19.98
N PHE A 249 -2.83 0.94 20.10
CA PHE A 249 -2.82 2.19 20.85
C PHE A 249 -3.83 3.22 20.30
N GLU A 250 -3.86 3.39 18.97
CA GLU A 250 -4.87 4.24 18.31
C GLU A 250 -6.31 3.76 18.57
N GLU A 251 -6.54 2.45 18.58
CA GLU A 251 -7.85 1.90 18.97
C GLU A 251 -8.19 2.25 20.41
N VAL A 252 -7.25 2.08 21.35
CA VAL A 252 -7.44 2.37 22.79
C VAL A 252 -7.78 3.83 23.02
N ILE A 253 -7.08 4.77 22.39
CA ILE A 253 -7.41 6.21 22.46
C ILE A 253 -8.88 6.45 22.07
N ASN A 254 -9.38 5.72 21.07
CA ASN A 254 -10.74 5.86 20.54
C ASN A 254 -11.79 4.95 21.24
N LEU A 255 -11.42 4.28 22.33
CA LEU A 255 -12.35 3.51 23.19
C LEU A 255 -12.70 4.25 24.48
N THR A 256 -11.99 5.32 24.81
CA THR A 256 -12.12 6.04 26.08
C THR A 256 -12.42 7.51 25.85
N GLU A 257 -13.12 8.14 26.80
CA GLU A 257 -13.30 9.59 26.87
C GLU A 257 -12.53 10.19 28.07
N TRP A 258 -12.31 9.39 29.11
CA TRP A 258 -11.49 9.75 30.27
C TRP A 258 -10.59 8.56 30.65
N PRO A 259 -9.45 8.39 29.97
CA PRO A 259 -8.60 7.23 30.15
C PRO A 259 -7.93 7.20 31.52
N GLN A 260 -7.87 6.01 32.11
CA GLN A 260 -7.10 5.71 33.31
C GLN A 260 -6.25 4.46 33.05
N VAL A 261 -4.94 4.58 33.23
CA VAL A 261 -4.00 3.46 33.09
C VAL A 261 -3.99 2.65 34.38
N LEU A 262 -4.33 1.37 34.28
CA LEU A 262 -4.37 0.42 35.39
C LEU A 262 -3.46 -0.77 35.07
N VAL A 263 -2.90 -1.40 36.10
CA VAL A 263 -2.07 -2.61 35.96
C VAL A 263 -2.83 -3.78 36.55
N GLY A 264 -3.06 -4.81 35.74
CA GLY A 264 -3.59 -6.09 36.14
C GLY A 264 -2.51 -7.17 36.09
N THR A 265 -2.82 -8.33 36.68
CA THR A 265 -1.93 -9.49 36.75
C THR A 265 -2.66 -10.77 36.38
N PHE A 266 -1.91 -11.78 35.95
CA PHE A 266 -2.41 -13.14 35.79
C PHE A 266 -1.50 -14.15 36.51
N ASP A 267 -1.97 -15.40 36.61
CA ASP A 267 -1.25 -16.41 37.36
C ASP A 267 0.04 -16.82 36.64
N GLU A 268 1.12 -16.99 37.36
CA GLU A 268 2.47 -17.27 36.85
C GLU A 268 2.54 -18.54 35.98
N GLU A 269 1.68 -19.50 36.24
CA GLU A 269 1.61 -20.75 35.47
C GLU A 269 1.34 -20.54 33.99
N PHE A 270 0.66 -19.47 33.60
CA PHE A 270 0.40 -19.14 32.20
C PHE A 270 1.65 -18.73 31.43
N LEU A 271 2.71 -18.31 32.09
CA LEU A 271 3.99 -18.02 31.42
C LEU A 271 4.66 -19.26 30.82
N ASN A 272 4.16 -20.47 31.09
CA ASN A 272 4.57 -21.70 30.41
C ASN A 272 3.92 -21.87 29.01
N VAL A 273 2.91 -21.08 28.69
CA VAL A 273 2.32 -21.01 27.34
C VAL A 273 3.17 -20.06 26.50
N PRO A 274 3.32 -20.31 25.18
CA PRO A 274 4.04 -19.40 24.29
C PRO A 274 3.59 -17.94 24.45
N SER A 275 4.56 -17.05 24.63
CA SER A 275 4.29 -15.62 24.90
C SER A 275 3.46 -14.97 23.80
N GLU A 276 3.60 -15.44 22.57
CA GLU A 276 2.88 -14.91 21.40
C GLU A 276 1.37 -15.16 21.47
N ILE A 277 0.94 -16.30 22.03
CA ILE A 277 -0.48 -16.56 22.27
C ILE A 277 -1.02 -15.63 23.37
N ILE A 278 -0.25 -15.46 24.46
CA ILE A 278 -0.63 -14.59 25.58
C ILE A 278 -0.78 -13.16 25.07
N THR A 279 0.21 -12.66 24.35
CA THR A 279 0.21 -11.29 23.81
C THR A 279 -0.86 -11.07 22.74
N GLU A 280 -1.10 -12.06 21.87
CA GLU A 280 -2.20 -12.00 20.91
C GLU A 280 -3.55 -11.89 21.61
N SER A 281 -3.79 -12.72 22.63
CA SER A 281 -5.01 -12.67 23.42
C SER A 281 -5.21 -11.29 24.09
N MET A 282 -4.13 -10.70 24.60
CA MET A 282 -4.17 -9.36 25.22
C MET A 282 -4.40 -8.26 24.17
N LEU A 283 -3.56 -8.16 23.18
CA LEU A 283 -3.55 -7.05 22.21
C LEU A 283 -4.75 -7.10 21.26
N SER A 284 -5.01 -8.26 20.65
CA SER A 284 -6.00 -8.36 19.57
C SER A 284 -7.42 -8.52 20.09
N ASN A 285 -7.61 -9.21 21.23
CA ASN A 285 -8.95 -9.46 21.76
C ASN A 285 -9.38 -8.44 22.81
N GLN A 286 -8.48 -8.05 23.72
CA GLN A 286 -8.81 -7.23 24.87
C GLN A 286 -8.28 -5.80 24.80
N ARG A 287 -7.36 -5.49 23.90
CA ARG A 287 -6.66 -4.18 23.82
C ARG A 287 -5.88 -3.86 25.09
N TYR A 288 -5.32 -4.88 25.75
CA TYR A 288 -4.38 -4.73 26.87
C TYR A 288 -2.95 -4.72 26.36
N PHE A 289 -2.08 -3.97 27.02
CA PHE A 289 -0.66 -3.89 26.64
C PHE A 289 0.17 -4.78 27.57
N PRO A 290 0.90 -5.76 27.03
CA PRO A 290 1.80 -6.61 27.80
C PRO A 290 3.01 -5.82 28.29
N ILE A 291 3.55 -6.23 29.44
CA ILE A 291 4.76 -5.66 30.05
C ILE A 291 5.88 -6.69 29.95
N TYR A 292 7.02 -6.28 29.42
CA TYR A 292 8.23 -7.08 29.36
C TYR A 292 9.25 -6.59 30.39
N ASP A 293 10.05 -7.50 30.93
CA ASP A 293 11.14 -7.18 31.85
C ASP A 293 12.39 -6.64 31.11
N ALA A 294 13.47 -6.37 31.87
CA ALA A 294 14.72 -5.85 31.34
C ALA A 294 15.44 -6.82 30.40
N GLU A 295 15.16 -8.11 30.50
CA GLU A 295 15.68 -9.18 29.65
C GLU A 295 14.81 -9.43 28.40
N GLY A 296 13.73 -8.67 28.23
CA GLY A 296 12.78 -8.81 27.13
C GLY A 296 11.84 -10.01 27.25
N LYS A 297 11.67 -10.55 28.45
CA LYS A 297 10.70 -11.63 28.72
C LYS A 297 9.36 -11.06 29.15
N LEU A 298 8.28 -11.70 28.69
CA LEU A 298 6.94 -11.35 29.09
C LEU A 298 6.77 -11.53 30.61
N THR A 299 6.28 -10.51 31.29
CA THR A 299 5.90 -10.58 32.69
C THR A 299 4.45 -11.04 32.84
N ARG A 300 4.01 -11.31 34.07
CA ARG A 300 2.61 -11.60 34.37
C ARG A 300 1.73 -10.36 34.50
N GLU A 301 2.27 -9.18 34.28
CA GLU A 301 1.57 -7.91 34.38
C GLU A 301 1.17 -7.40 32.99
N PHE A 302 0.03 -6.71 32.97
CA PHE A 302 -0.47 -6.08 31.76
C PHE A 302 -1.17 -4.76 32.07
N ILE A 303 -1.24 -3.88 31.07
CA ILE A 303 -1.92 -2.61 31.19
C ILE A 303 -3.34 -2.70 30.63
N VAL A 304 -4.29 -2.17 31.41
CA VAL A 304 -5.66 -1.89 31.02
C VAL A 304 -5.85 -0.39 30.96
N VAL A 305 -6.39 0.15 29.87
CA VAL A 305 -6.83 1.55 29.81
C VAL A 305 -8.33 1.58 30.03
N SER A 306 -8.71 2.03 31.18
CA SER A 306 -10.11 2.08 31.63
C SER A 306 -10.78 3.40 31.27
N ASN A 307 -12.08 3.36 31.00
CA ASN A 307 -12.97 4.53 30.87
C ASN A 307 -13.99 4.63 32.01
N ALA A 308 -13.74 3.95 33.14
CA ALA A 308 -14.62 3.92 34.29
C ALA A 308 -14.30 5.04 35.27
N ASP A 309 -15.15 5.20 36.29
CA ASP A 309 -14.89 6.07 37.43
C ASP A 309 -13.59 5.60 38.13
N PRO A 310 -12.62 6.48 38.40
CA PRO A 310 -11.39 6.14 39.11
C PRO A 310 -11.60 5.48 40.46
N SER A 311 -12.69 5.77 41.16
CA SER A 311 -13.06 5.13 42.44
C SER A 311 -13.37 3.63 42.30
N CYS A 312 -13.58 3.14 41.07
CA CYS A 312 -13.86 1.75 40.75
C CYS A 312 -12.63 0.97 40.28
N ALA A 313 -11.43 1.54 40.31
CA ALA A 313 -10.21 0.98 39.72
C ALA A 313 -9.97 -0.49 40.15
N GLU A 314 -10.05 -0.82 41.45
CA GLU A 314 -9.86 -2.19 41.93
C GLU A 314 -10.86 -3.19 41.34
N ARG A 315 -12.12 -2.79 41.21
CA ARG A 315 -13.14 -3.64 40.55
C ARG A 315 -12.93 -3.81 39.08
N VAL A 316 -12.43 -2.77 38.42
CA VAL A 316 -12.07 -2.82 36.99
C VAL A 316 -10.91 -3.78 36.78
N ILE A 317 -9.86 -3.70 37.61
CA ILE A 317 -8.71 -4.62 37.58
C ILE A 317 -9.18 -6.06 37.77
N ASP A 318 -9.89 -6.38 38.86
CA ASP A 318 -10.40 -7.72 39.17
C ASP A 318 -11.26 -8.27 38.02
N GLY A 319 -12.12 -7.44 37.42
CA GLY A 319 -12.94 -7.84 36.26
C GLY A 319 -12.11 -8.18 35.04
N ASN A 320 -11.08 -7.39 34.73
CA ASN A 320 -10.22 -7.62 33.58
C ASN A 320 -9.26 -8.82 33.82
N GLU A 321 -8.73 -9.00 35.00
CA GLU A 321 -7.93 -10.18 35.38
C GLU A 321 -8.71 -11.48 35.22
N ARG A 322 -10.00 -11.51 35.55
CA ARG A 322 -10.87 -12.67 35.32
C ARG A 322 -11.06 -12.96 33.83
N VAL A 323 -11.22 -11.94 33.04
CA VAL A 323 -11.34 -12.09 31.56
C VAL A 323 -10.05 -12.66 30.96
N VAL A 324 -8.89 -12.11 31.39
CA VAL A 324 -7.58 -12.61 30.92
C VAL A 324 -7.39 -14.05 31.37
N ARG A 325 -7.66 -14.38 32.64
CA ARG A 325 -7.53 -15.74 33.17
C ARG A 325 -8.32 -16.74 32.33
N ALA A 326 -9.60 -16.47 32.06
CA ALA A 326 -10.43 -17.37 31.28
C ALA A 326 -9.88 -17.60 29.87
N ARG A 327 -9.34 -16.56 29.22
CA ARG A 327 -8.70 -16.65 27.89
C ARG A 327 -7.38 -17.42 27.91
N LEU A 328 -6.59 -17.23 28.97
CA LEU A 328 -5.32 -17.94 29.12
C LEU A 328 -5.52 -19.41 29.54
N ASP A 329 -6.59 -19.73 30.27
CA ASP A 329 -7.00 -21.11 30.54
C ASP A 329 -7.32 -21.84 29.23
N ASP A 330 -8.11 -21.22 28.33
CA ASP A 330 -8.40 -21.79 27.02
C ASP A 330 -7.12 -21.95 26.18
N ALA A 331 -6.26 -20.93 26.15
CA ALA A 331 -5.01 -20.96 25.41
C ALA A 331 -4.05 -22.05 25.91
N LYS A 332 -3.92 -22.19 27.22
CA LYS A 332 -3.14 -23.25 27.86
C LYS A 332 -3.68 -24.64 27.51
N PHE A 333 -5.00 -24.81 27.61
CA PHE A 333 -5.65 -26.06 27.26
C PHE A 333 -5.38 -26.45 25.80
N PHE A 334 -5.55 -25.52 24.84
CA PHE A 334 -5.28 -25.81 23.44
C PHE A 334 -3.82 -26.17 23.21
N PHE A 335 -2.88 -25.44 23.78
CA PHE A 335 -1.46 -25.72 23.65
C PHE A 335 -1.08 -27.09 24.23
N GLU A 336 -1.57 -27.43 25.43
CA GLU A 336 -1.30 -28.71 26.08
C GLU A 336 -1.95 -29.89 25.33
N GLU A 337 -3.15 -29.72 24.75
CA GLU A 337 -3.80 -30.75 23.92
C GLU A 337 -3.05 -30.95 22.61
N ASP A 338 -2.61 -29.88 21.96
CA ASP A 338 -1.84 -29.97 20.71
C ASP A 338 -0.51 -30.69 20.93
N LEU A 339 0.17 -30.50 22.05
CA LEU A 339 1.42 -31.20 22.40
C LEU A 339 1.28 -32.72 22.55
N LYS A 340 0.06 -33.24 22.66
CA LYS A 340 -0.19 -34.70 22.68
C LYS A 340 -0.12 -35.35 21.31
N HIS A 341 -0.07 -34.53 20.24
CA HIS A 341 0.01 -35.00 18.88
C HIS A 341 1.38 -34.66 18.26
N THR A 342 1.81 -35.49 17.34
CA THR A 342 3.02 -35.20 16.57
C THR A 342 2.73 -34.23 15.43
N LEU A 343 3.75 -33.47 14.99
CA LEU A 343 3.62 -32.64 13.79
C LEU A 343 3.33 -33.46 12.52
N ASP A 344 3.82 -34.71 12.44
CA ASP A 344 3.51 -35.60 11.31
C ASP A 344 2.02 -36.00 11.28
N GLU A 345 1.39 -36.21 12.45
CA GLU A 345 -0.05 -36.40 12.54
C GLU A 345 -0.83 -35.18 12.08
N PHE A 346 -0.39 -33.98 12.46
CA PHE A 346 -0.98 -32.72 11.98
C PHE A 346 -0.75 -32.55 10.47
N ALA A 347 0.45 -32.80 9.95
CA ALA A 347 0.74 -32.75 8.53
C ALA A 347 -0.19 -33.69 7.73
N GLN A 348 -0.45 -34.88 8.22
CA GLN A 348 -1.39 -35.82 7.56
C GLN A 348 -2.83 -35.25 7.54
N ARG A 349 -3.28 -34.55 8.60
CA ARG A 349 -4.62 -33.93 8.65
C ARG A 349 -4.80 -32.83 7.63
N LEU A 350 -3.73 -32.23 7.09
CA LEU A 350 -3.79 -31.24 6.02
C LEU A 350 -4.46 -31.76 4.73
N GLU A 351 -4.65 -33.09 4.61
CA GLU A 351 -5.45 -33.66 3.53
C GLU A 351 -6.89 -33.12 3.50
N THR A 352 -7.43 -32.78 4.65
CA THR A 352 -8.79 -32.22 4.76
C THR A 352 -8.88 -30.72 4.55
N VAL A 353 -7.75 -30.02 4.50
CA VAL A 353 -7.68 -28.57 4.34
C VAL A 353 -7.48 -28.22 2.87
N VAL A 354 -8.46 -27.60 2.26
CA VAL A 354 -8.38 -27.15 0.86
C VAL A 354 -7.46 -25.95 0.76
N PHE A 355 -6.41 -26.05 -0.07
CA PHE A 355 -5.59 -24.90 -0.42
C PHE A 355 -6.31 -24.02 -1.45
N GLN A 356 -6.68 -24.60 -2.57
CA GLN A 356 -7.50 -24.02 -3.62
C GLN A 356 -8.19 -25.17 -4.38
N GLU A 357 -9.44 -24.97 -4.79
CA GLU A 357 -10.29 -26.03 -5.33
C GLU A 357 -9.66 -26.84 -6.48
N LYS A 358 -8.94 -26.15 -7.39
CA LYS A 358 -8.26 -26.77 -8.53
C LYS A 358 -6.84 -27.24 -8.23
N LEU A 359 -6.20 -26.67 -7.21
CA LEU A 359 -4.80 -26.95 -6.83
C LEU A 359 -4.68 -28.01 -5.74
N GLY A 360 -5.83 -28.43 -5.19
CA GLY A 360 -5.90 -29.49 -4.20
C GLY A 360 -5.77 -29.00 -2.76
N THR A 361 -5.29 -29.89 -1.89
CA THR A 361 -5.22 -29.71 -0.44
C THR A 361 -3.90 -29.05 -0.01
N VAL A 362 -3.85 -28.60 1.24
CA VAL A 362 -2.62 -28.07 1.84
C VAL A 362 -1.58 -29.19 1.98
N LEU A 363 -1.97 -30.46 2.19
CA LEU A 363 -1.05 -31.59 2.18
C LEU A 363 -0.35 -31.72 0.82
N GLN A 364 -1.11 -31.64 -0.28
CA GLN A 364 -0.52 -31.68 -1.62
C GLN A 364 0.43 -30.50 -1.87
N LYS A 365 0.09 -29.30 -1.34
CA LYS A 365 0.98 -28.15 -1.37
C LYS A 365 2.28 -28.40 -0.60
N THR A 366 2.22 -28.94 0.62
CA THR A 366 3.44 -29.23 1.41
C THR A 366 4.31 -30.29 0.74
N GLN A 367 3.74 -31.28 0.08
CA GLN A 367 4.49 -32.28 -0.70
C GLN A 367 5.26 -31.64 -1.88
N ARG A 368 4.66 -30.70 -2.58
CA ARG A 368 5.37 -29.93 -3.62
C ARG A 368 6.46 -29.05 -3.02
N MET A 369 6.14 -28.35 -1.90
CA MET A 369 7.11 -27.52 -1.17
C MET A 369 8.31 -28.34 -0.67
N GLU A 370 8.09 -29.55 -0.17
CA GLU A 370 9.13 -30.47 0.30
C GLU A 370 10.16 -30.75 -0.81
N THR A 371 9.69 -31.12 -1.99
CA THR A 371 10.54 -31.39 -3.14
C THR A 371 11.25 -30.12 -3.62
N LEU A 372 10.53 -29.02 -3.76
CA LEU A 372 11.08 -27.76 -4.25
C LEU A 372 12.09 -27.15 -3.28
N ALA A 373 11.84 -27.19 -1.96
CA ALA A 373 12.76 -26.68 -0.96
C ALA A 373 14.07 -27.49 -0.91
N ALA A 374 14.00 -28.81 -1.08
CA ALA A 374 15.18 -29.66 -1.19
C ALA A 374 16.02 -29.33 -2.45
N GLU A 375 15.36 -29.11 -3.59
CA GLU A 375 16.02 -28.69 -4.84
C GLU A 375 16.70 -27.33 -4.67
N ILE A 376 15.99 -26.34 -4.10
CA ILE A 376 16.53 -25.00 -3.81
C ILE A 376 17.78 -25.09 -2.92
N ALA A 377 17.71 -25.86 -1.84
CA ALA A 377 18.82 -26.03 -0.93
C ALA A 377 20.04 -26.69 -1.63
N LEU A 378 19.80 -27.70 -2.45
CA LEU A 378 20.86 -28.38 -3.19
C LEU A 378 21.52 -27.49 -4.24
N ASP A 379 20.72 -26.68 -4.95
CA ASP A 379 21.21 -25.73 -5.95
C ASP A 379 22.06 -24.62 -5.30
N GLU A 380 21.63 -24.10 -4.14
CA GLU A 380 22.34 -23.02 -3.46
C GLU A 380 23.64 -23.49 -2.79
N THR A 381 23.60 -24.63 -2.11
CA THR A 381 24.66 -25.06 -1.17
C THR A 381 25.43 -26.30 -1.61
N SER A 382 24.91 -27.08 -2.55
CA SER A 382 25.40 -28.40 -2.92
C SER A 382 25.45 -29.42 -1.75
N SER A 383 24.72 -29.13 -0.65
CA SER A 383 24.70 -29.93 0.57
C SER A 383 23.44 -30.81 0.63
N LYS A 384 23.65 -32.13 0.68
CA LYS A 384 22.52 -33.07 0.88
C LYS A 384 21.88 -32.94 2.26
N GLU A 385 22.68 -32.62 3.28
CA GLU A 385 22.16 -32.43 4.64
C GLU A 385 21.20 -31.22 4.70
N GLU A 386 21.56 -30.11 4.09
CA GLU A 386 20.69 -28.94 4.03
C GLU A 386 19.45 -29.21 3.18
N ALA A 387 19.55 -29.97 2.10
CA ALA A 387 18.39 -30.40 1.32
C ALA A 387 17.43 -31.25 2.15
N GLU A 388 17.91 -32.19 2.96
CA GLU A 388 17.09 -33.00 3.87
C GLU A 388 16.43 -32.15 4.95
N LEU A 389 17.15 -31.16 5.51
CA LEU A 389 16.57 -30.22 6.49
C LEU A 389 15.49 -29.34 5.87
N ALA A 390 15.73 -28.83 4.66
CA ALA A 390 14.75 -28.00 3.94
C ALA A 390 13.50 -28.80 3.58
N ALA A 391 13.66 -30.04 3.12
CA ALA A 391 12.56 -30.97 2.88
C ALA A 391 11.74 -31.22 4.15
N ARG A 392 12.40 -31.54 5.28
CA ARG A 392 11.72 -31.79 6.55
C ARG A 392 10.97 -30.55 7.04
N ALA A 393 11.60 -29.40 6.98
CA ALA A 393 10.96 -28.15 7.38
C ALA A 393 9.76 -27.82 6.49
N ALA A 394 9.85 -28.00 5.18
CA ALA A 394 8.76 -27.76 4.24
C ALA A 394 7.58 -28.74 4.45
N HIS A 395 7.88 -30.03 4.74
CA HIS A 395 6.89 -31.03 5.09
C HIS A 395 6.03 -30.61 6.28
N LEU A 396 6.67 -30.03 7.33
CA LEU A 396 6.01 -29.65 8.57
C LEU A 396 5.52 -28.19 8.60
N ALA A 397 5.92 -27.37 7.64
CA ALA A 397 5.72 -25.92 7.68
C ALA A 397 4.27 -25.47 7.87
N LYS A 398 3.30 -26.24 7.40
CA LYS A 398 1.87 -25.94 7.48
C LYS A 398 1.12 -26.82 8.48
N ALA A 399 1.81 -27.71 9.18
CA ALA A 399 1.18 -28.69 10.05
C ALA A 399 0.34 -28.08 11.17
N ASP A 400 0.77 -26.94 11.69
CA ASP A 400 0.08 -26.22 12.76
C ASP A 400 -1.27 -25.60 12.36
N LEU A 401 -1.58 -25.50 11.07
CA LEU A 401 -2.88 -24.96 10.61
C LEU A 401 -4.09 -25.77 11.11
N VAL A 402 -3.90 -27.03 11.48
CA VAL A 402 -4.96 -27.90 12.02
C VAL A 402 -4.86 -28.11 13.53
N SER A 403 -3.92 -27.41 14.21
CA SER A 403 -3.83 -27.39 15.65
C SER A 403 -4.94 -26.54 16.26
N GLN A 404 -5.34 -26.86 17.48
CA GLN A 404 -6.40 -26.10 18.19
C GLN A 404 -5.97 -24.66 18.44
N ALA A 405 -4.71 -24.47 18.84
CA ALA A 405 -4.17 -23.13 19.09
C ALA A 405 -4.20 -22.25 17.84
N VAL A 406 -3.82 -22.76 16.64
CA VAL A 406 -3.83 -21.95 15.41
C VAL A 406 -5.24 -21.75 14.86
N VAL A 407 -6.15 -22.69 15.07
CA VAL A 407 -7.57 -22.49 14.71
C VAL A 407 -8.20 -21.33 15.48
N GLU A 408 -7.86 -21.17 16.76
CA GLU A 408 -8.33 -20.05 17.60
C GLU A 408 -7.48 -18.77 17.35
N PHE A 409 -6.16 -18.89 17.30
CA PHE A 409 -5.22 -17.81 17.12
C PHE A 409 -4.54 -17.90 15.72
N THR A 410 -5.28 -17.60 14.68
CA THR A 410 -4.85 -17.79 13.28
C THR A 410 -3.61 -16.98 12.90
N SER A 411 -3.33 -15.87 13.58
CA SER A 411 -2.12 -15.06 13.38
C SER A 411 -0.85 -15.78 13.84
N GLN A 412 -0.96 -16.82 14.68
CA GLN A 412 0.15 -17.58 15.23
C GLN A 412 0.57 -18.78 14.36
N GLN A 413 0.01 -18.89 13.14
CA GLN A 413 0.45 -19.88 12.17
C GLN A 413 1.95 -19.76 11.86
N GLY A 414 2.65 -20.89 11.84
CA GLY A 414 4.10 -20.96 11.74
C GLY A 414 4.80 -20.79 13.09
N VAL A 415 4.41 -19.83 13.90
CA VAL A 415 4.97 -19.63 15.25
C VAL A 415 4.71 -20.84 16.13
N MET A 416 3.46 -21.28 16.17
CA MET A 416 3.07 -22.48 16.94
C MET A 416 3.71 -23.73 16.41
N GLY A 417 3.81 -23.87 15.06
CA GLY A 417 4.53 -24.96 14.43
C GLY A 417 5.98 -25.05 14.88
N GLY A 418 6.65 -23.90 15.05
CA GLY A 418 8.00 -23.82 15.61
C GLY A 418 8.08 -24.36 17.04
N TYR A 419 7.16 -23.96 17.93
CA TYR A 419 7.09 -24.48 19.32
C TYR A 419 6.84 -25.98 19.37
N TYR A 420 5.94 -26.47 18.54
CA TYR A 420 5.66 -27.93 18.48
C TYR A 420 6.86 -28.70 17.91
N ALA A 421 7.60 -28.14 16.95
CA ALA A 421 8.82 -28.74 16.43
C ALA A 421 9.93 -28.81 17.50
N GLU A 422 10.13 -27.74 18.27
CA GLU A 422 11.07 -27.72 19.40
C GLU A 422 10.69 -28.77 20.45
N ALA A 423 9.41 -28.84 20.83
CA ALA A 423 8.90 -29.80 21.80
C ALA A 423 9.02 -31.26 21.31
N ALA A 424 8.89 -31.48 20.00
CA ALA A 424 9.08 -32.79 19.38
C ALA A 424 10.57 -33.18 19.20
N GLY A 425 11.53 -32.29 19.49
CA GLY A 425 12.95 -32.54 19.36
C GLY A 425 13.47 -32.46 17.92
N GLU A 426 12.78 -31.75 17.03
CA GLU A 426 13.30 -31.44 15.69
C GLU A 426 14.60 -30.60 15.79
N LYS A 427 15.44 -30.65 14.76
CA LYS A 427 16.62 -29.80 14.70
C LYS A 427 16.24 -28.32 14.78
N SER A 428 17.04 -27.51 15.45
CA SER A 428 16.79 -26.07 15.63
C SER A 428 16.53 -25.33 14.32
N ASP A 429 17.27 -25.68 13.25
CA ASP A 429 17.10 -25.07 11.92
C ASP A 429 15.75 -25.41 11.29
N VAL A 430 15.22 -26.62 11.54
CA VAL A 430 13.87 -27.04 11.11
C VAL A 430 12.80 -26.26 11.86
N ALA A 431 12.91 -26.18 13.18
CA ALA A 431 11.94 -25.45 14.01
C ALA A 431 11.92 -23.95 13.67
N ALA A 432 13.09 -23.33 13.50
CA ALA A 432 13.21 -21.95 13.07
C ALA A 432 12.62 -21.73 11.67
N ALA A 433 12.88 -22.64 10.73
CA ALA A 433 12.35 -22.57 9.37
C ALA A 433 10.81 -22.64 9.36
N ILE A 434 10.21 -23.56 10.16
CA ILE A 434 8.76 -23.66 10.33
C ILE A 434 8.19 -22.33 10.86
N ARG A 435 8.83 -21.73 11.85
CA ARG A 435 8.40 -20.47 12.45
C ARG A 435 8.44 -19.30 11.47
N GLU A 436 9.45 -19.25 10.62
CA GLU A 436 9.77 -18.07 9.81
C GLU A 436 9.38 -18.15 8.33
N HIS A 437 8.95 -19.31 7.81
CA HIS A 437 8.73 -19.50 6.37
C HIS A 437 7.68 -18.56 5.74
N TYR A 438 6.79 -17.97 6.54
CA TYR A 438 5.87 -16.96 6.04
C TYR A 438 6.55 -15.62 5.73
N ARG A 439 7.75 -15.38 6.30
CA ARG A 439 8.53 -14.17 6.03
C ARG A 439 9.11 -14.17 4.60
N PRO A 440 9.28 -13.00 3.97
CA PRO A 440 8.69 -11.73 4.35
C PRO A 440 7.18 -11.73 4.07
N ARG A 441 6.38 -11.14 4.97
CA ARG A 441 4.91 -11.07 4.88
C ARG A 441 4.43 -9.84 4.11
N PHE A 442 5.28 -8.81 4.03
CA PHE A 442 5.05 -7.55 3.30
C PHE A 442 6.39 -6.97 2.83
N ALA A 443 6.35 -5.93 2.00
CA ALA A 443 7.56 -5.26 1.53
C ALA A 443 8.32 -4.61 2.70
N GLY A 444 9.61 -4.95 2.86
CA GLY A 444 10.44 -4.47 3.97
C GLY A 444 10.35 -5.27 5.26
N ASP A 445 9.57 -6.36 5.30
CA ASP A 445 9.56 -7.30 6.43
C ASP A 445 10.92 -8.03 6.53
N GLU A 446 11.24 -8.51 7.71
CA GLU A 446 12.44 -9.32 7.96
C GLU A 446 12.41 -10.60 7.12
N LEU A 447 13.57 -11.00 6.65
CA LEU A 447 13.74 -12.32 6.02
C LEU A 447 13.90 -13.40 7.11
N PRO A 448 13.64 -14.68 6.78
CA PRO A 448 14.03 -15.78 7.66
C PRO A 448 15.52 -15.67 8.04
N SER A 449 15.82 -15.85 9.32
CA SER A 449 17.16 -15.70 9.88
C SER A 449 18.14 -16.75 9.33
N GLY A 450 17.66 -18.01 9.21
CA GLY A 450 18.41 -19.15 8.70
C GLY A 450 18.20 -19.41 7.21
N GLN A 451 19.20 -20.04 6.56
CA GLN A 451 19.10 -20.44 5.14
C GLN A 451 17.95 -21.42 4.90
N ILE A 452 17.76 -22.41 5.76
CA ILE A 452 16.68 -23.41 5.62
C ILE A 452 15.33 -22.70 5.58
N GLY A 453 15.09 -21.72 6.45
CA GLY A 453 13.89 -20.92 6.44
C GLY A 453 13.69 -20.15 5.12
N ARG A 454 14.77 -19.62 4.52
CA ARG A 454 14.70 -18.92 3.22
C ARG A 454 14.32 -19.86 2.09
N PHE A 455 14.86 -21.09 2.07
CA PHE A 455 14.52 -22.10 1.05
C PHE A 455 13.05 -22.50 1.12
N VAL A 456 12.55 -22.75 2.33
CA VAL A 456 11.13 -23.06 2.54
C VAL A 456 10.22 -21.89 2.17
N ALA A 457 10.63 -20.67 2.51
CA ALA A 457 9.88 -19.45 2.17
C ALA A 457 9.81 -19.20 0.64
N ILE A 458 10.89 -19.47 -0.09
CA ILE A 458 10.89 -19.42 -1.56
C ILE A 458 9.95 -20.48 -2.12
N ALA A 459 10.06 -21.73 -1.64
CA ALA A 459 9.24 -22.84 -2.11
C ALA A 459 7.73 -22.57 -1.88
N ASP A 460 7.33 -22.10 -0.71
CA ASP A 460 5.93 -21.78 -0.38
C ASP A 460 5.35 -20.69 -1.30
N LYS A 461 6.13 -19.61 -1.50
CA LYS A 461 5.69 -18.48 -2.31
C LYS A 461 5.65 -18.82 -3.81
N LEU A 462 6.68 -19.54 -4.32
CA LEU A 462 6.70 -19.98 -5.72
C LEU A 462 5.62 -20.97 -6.02
N ASP A 463 5.38 -21.96 -5.15
CA ASP A 463 4.27 -22.90 -5.31
C ASP A 463 2.94 -22.15 -5.49
N THR A 464 2.66 -21.19 -4.61
CA THR A 464 1.44 -20.39 -4.71
C THR A 464 1.36 -19.62 -6.04
N ILE A 465 2.43 -18.91 -6.41
CA ILE A 465 2.47 -18.11 -7.65
C ILE A 465 2.23 -19.00 -8.86
N CYS A 466 3.04 -20.05 -9.02
CA CYS A 466 2.96 -20.97 -10.15
C CYS A 466 1.60 -21.66 -10.25
N GLY A 467 1.04 -22.10 -9.11
CA GLY A 467 -0.27 -22.72 -9.06
C GLY A 467 -1.41 -21.82 -9.53
N ILE A 468 -1.43 -20.57 -9.04
CA ILE A 468 -2.48 -19.60 -9.42
C ILE A 468 -2.40 -19.24 -10.91
N PHE A 469 -1.19 -19.12 -11.46
CA PHE A 469 -1.03 -18.93 -12.91
C PHE A 469 -1.43 -20.18 -13.70
N ALA A 470 -1.09 -21.38 -13.21
CA ALA A 470 -1.43 -22.64 -13.85
C ALA A 470 -2.94 -22.88 -13.99
N ILE A 471 -3.75 -22.34 -13.09
CA ILE A 471 -5.22 -22.40 -13.19
C ILE A 471 -5.85 -21.18 -13.88
N ASN A 472 -5.02 -20.33 -14.47
CA ASN A 472 -5.43 -19.11 -15.20
C ASN A 472 -6.22 -18.10 -14.33
N GLU A 473 -5.79 -17.93 -13.08
CA GLU A 473 -6.36 -16.95 -12.13
C GLU A 473 -5.32 -15.89 -11.67
N PRO A 474 -4.52 -15.29 -12.58
CA PRO A 474 -3.50 -14.32 -12.19
C PRO A 474 -4.12 -13.09 -11.52
N PRO A 475 -3.39 -12.40 -10.64
CA PRO A 475 -3.89 -11.21 -9.96
C PRO A 475 -4.18 -10.09 -10.95
N THR A 476 -5.32 -9.40 -10.77
CA THR A 476 -5.73 -8.24 -11.58
C THR A 476 -5.48 -6.92 -10.83
N GLY A 477 -5.64 -5.77 -11.51
CA GLY A 477 -5.42 -4.45 -10.88
C GLY A 477 -6.10 -4.26 -9.52
N SER A 478 -7.31 -4.78 -9.35
CA SER A 478 -8.16 -4.62 -8.16
C SER A 478 -8.32 -5.89 -7.30
N SER A 479 -7.91 -7.08 -7.78
CA SER A 479 -8.12 -8.35 -7.09
C SER A 479 -6.85 -9.17 -6.99
N ASP A 480 -6.52 -9.62 -5.78
CA ASP A 480 -5.40 -10.53 -5.48
C ASP A 480 -5.72 -11.36 -4.23
N PRO A 481 -6.69 -12.28 -4.31
CA PRO A 481 -7.17 -13.02 -3.13
C PRO A 481 -6.11 -13.95 -2.53
N TYR A 482 -5.13 -14.39 -3.33
CA TYR A 482 -4.05 -15.28 -2.89
C TYR A 482 -2.75 -14.54 -2.56
N ALA A 483 -2.77 -13.21 -2.54
CA ALA A 483 -1.61 -12.37 -2.24
C ALA A 483 -0.37 -12.63 -3.11
N VAL A 484 -0.59 -12.98 -4.38
CA VAL A 484 0.46 -13.32 -5.37
C VAL A 484 1.45 -12.17 -5.55
N ARG A 485 0.99 -10.91 -5.47
CA ARG A 485 1.88 -9.73 -5.54
C ARG A 485 2.85 -9.69 -4.38
N ARG A 486 2.36 -9.91 -3.16
CA ARG A 486 3.22 -9.95 -1.96
C ARG A 486 4.16 -11.14 -1.99
N ALA A 487 3.68 -12.29 -2.45
CA ALA A 487 4.50 -13.47 -2.63
C ALA A 487 5.65 -13.22 -3.61
N ALA A 488 5.39 -12.58 -4.77
CA ALA A 488 6.43 -12.29 -5.75
C ALA A 488 7.48 -11.29 -5.23
N ILE A 489 7.06 -10.22 -4.52
CA ILE A 489 7.99 -9.30 -3.85
C ILE A 489 8.83 -10.05 -2.81
N GLY A 490 8.19 -10.97 -2.06
CA GLY A 490 8.89 -11.82 -1.10
C GLY A 490 9.94 -12.73 -1.75
N VAL A 491 9.61 -13.39 -2.87
CA VAL A 491 10.58 -14.20 -3.63
C VAL A 491 11.75 -13.35 -4.12
N ILE A 492 11.48 -12.16 -4.67
CA ILE A 492 12.53 -11.23 -5.10
C ILE A 492 13.47 -10.86 -3.94
N ALA A 493 12.91 -10.52 -2.77
CA ALA A 493 13.69 -10.18 -1.60
C ALA A 493 14.55 -11.37 -1.09
N LEU A 494 13.97 -12.57 -1.09
CA LEU A 494 14.67 -13.79 -0.69
C LEU A 494 15.81 -14.14 -1.66
N LEU A 495 15.57 -14.08 -2.97
CA LEU A 495 16.59 -14.36 -3.99
C LEU A 495 17.78 -13.40 -3.92
N ARG A 496 17.56 -12.14 -3.54
CA ARG A 496 18.65 -11.18 -3.30
C ARG A 496 19.54 -11.53 -2.10
N SER A 497 19.13 -12.50 -1.29
CA SER A 497 19.92 -13.04 -0.18
C SER A 497 20.60 -14.40 -0.50
N THR A 498 20.52 -14.86 -1.75
CA THR A 498 21.10 -16.10 -2.27
C THR A 498 22.08 -15.79 -3.40
N SER A 499 22.92 -16.75 -3.78
CA SER A 499 24.02 -16.53 -4.75
C SER A 499 23.88 -17.34 -6.03
N ASN A 500 23.27 -18.53 -5.95
CA ASN A 500 23.33 -19.53 -7.01
C ASN A 500 21.96 -19.91 -7.63
N LEU A 501 20.86 -19.32 -7.14
CA LEU A 501 19.52 -19.70 -7.54
C LEU A 501 19.10 -19.08 -8.89
N ASP A 502 18.66 -19.92 -9.79
CA ASP A 502 18.04 -19.52 -11.06
C ASP A 502 16.52 -19.55 -10.96
N LEU A 503 15.89 -18.38 -10.95
CA LEU A 503 14.44 -18.24 -10.84
C LEU A 503 13.68 -18.92 -12.00
N LYS A 504 14.21 -18.91 -13.23
CA LYS A 504 13.58 -19.60 -14.38
C LYS A 504 13.51 -21.10 -14.15
N LYS A 505 14.62 -21.67 -13.67
CA LYS A 505 14.68 -23.09 -13.30
C LYS A 505 13.67 -23.42 -12.20
N LEU A 506 13.62 -22.62 -11.15
CA LEU A 506 12.72 -22.85 -10.02
C LEU A 506 11.23 -22.74 -10.42
N ILE A 507 10.88 -21.81 -11.31
CA ILE A 507 9.53 -21.72 -11.89
C ILE A 507 9.21 -23.00 -12.66
N ALA A 508 10.12 -23.46 -13.52
CA ALA A 508 9.92 -24.68 -14.29
C ALA A 508 9.74 -25.91 -13.40
N SER A 509 10.58 -26.05 -12.35
CA SER A 509 10.45 -27.14 -11.36
C SER A 509 9.11 -27.08 -10.62
N SER A 510 8.69 -25.91 -10.16
CA SER A 510 7.41 -25.74 -9.48
C SER A 510 6.22 -26.13 -10.38
N LEU A 511 6.21 -25.72 -11.65
CA LEU A 511 5.17 -26.09 -12.61
C LEU A 511 5.18 -27.59 -12.93
N GLU A 512 6.36 -28.21 -12.97
CA GLU A 512 6.49 -29.65 -13.17
C GLU A 512 5.91 -30.46 -12.00
N LEU A 513 6.09 -30.00 -10.76
CA LEU A 513 5.48 -30.64 -9.59
C LEU A 513 3.94 -30.61 -9.65
N TYR A 514 3.34 -29.55 -10.17
CA TYR A 514 1.90 -29.51 -10.43
C TYR A 514 1.47 -30.50 -11.50
N ARG A 515 2.25 -30.67 -12.59
CA ARG A 515 1.99 -31.71 -13.63
C ARG A 515 2.05 -33.12 -13.06
N GLN A 516 3.03 -33.38 -12.20
CA GLN A 516 3.17 -34.67 -11.52
C GLN A 516 1.99 -34.98 -10.61
N GLN A 517 1.34 -33.98 -10.04
CA GLN A 517 0.11 -34.15 -9.28
C GLN A 517 -1.17 -34.21 -10.15
N GLY A 518 -1.02 -34.20 -11.47
CA GLY A 518 -2.10 -34.36 -12.43
C GLY A 518 -2.76 -33.08 -12.94
N LEU A 519 -2.21 -31.89 -12.62
CA LEU A 519 -2.70 -30.64 -13.18
C LEU A 519 -2.23 -30.49 -14.63
N VAL A 520 -3.16 -30.14 -15.53
CA VAL A 520 -2.81 -29.78 -16.91
C VAL A 520 -2.32 -28.34 -16.91
N VAL A 521 -1.03 -28.13 -17.15
CA VAL A 521 -0.39 -26.81 -17.17
C VAL A 521 -0.02 -26.48 -18.62
N ASP A 522 -0.57 -25.38 -19.12
CA ASP A 522 -0.26 -24.86 -20.46
C ASP A 522 1.22 -24.47 -20.57
N GLU A 523 1.82 -24.67 -21.74
CA GLU A 523 3.24 -24.35 -22.00
C GLU A 523 3.55 -22.85 -21.83
N SER A 524 2.59 -21.98 -22.07
CA SER A 524 2.75 -20.52 -21.93
C SER A 524 2.82 -20.04 -20.47
N VAL A 525 2.41 -20.85 -19.50
CA VAL A 525 2.34 -20.45 -18.07
C VAL A 525 3.70 -20.04 -17.54
N GLN A 526 4.76 -20.77 -17.87
CA GLN A 526 6.10 -20.40 -17.44
C GLN A 526 6.46 -18.97 -17.89
N SER A 527 6.27 -18.67 -19.17
CA SER A 527 6.54 -17.34 -19.71
C SER A 527 5.65 -16.26 -19.06
N GLN A 528 4.40 -16.57 -18.74
CA GLN A 528 3.51 -15.64 -18.03
C GLN A 528 4.01 -15.33 -16.63
N VAL A 529 4.49 -16.32 -15.87
CA VAL A 529 5.08 -16.14 -14.54
C VAL A 529 6.38 -15.32 -14.64
N GLU A 530 7.26 -15.63 -15.61
CA GLU A 530 8.48 -14.86 -15.85
C GLU A 530 8.17 -13.40 -16.15
N GLN A 531 7.23 -13.12 -17.05
CA GLN A 531 6.78 -11.74 -17.34
C GLN A 531 6.17 -11.04 -16.14
N TYR A 532 5.48 -11.77 -15.29
CA TYR A 532 4.96 -11.22 -14.04
C TYR A 532 6.08 -10.78 -13.10
N PHE A 533 7.14 -11.59 -12.95
CA PHE A 533 8.32 -11.20 -12.16
C PHE A 533 9.03 -9.98 -12.75
N ILE A 534 9.21 -9.91 -14.08
CA ILE A 534 9.76 -8.73 -14.76
C ILE A 534 8.95 -7.48 -14.40
N GLY A 535 7.62 -7.55 -14.45
CA GLY A 535 6.76 -6.44 -14.06
C GLY A 535 6.92 -6.01 -12.59
N ARG A 536 7.26 -6.93 -11.68
CA ARG A 536 7.56 -6.61 -10.28
C ARG A 536 8.93 -5.98 -10.10
N LEU A 537 9.94 -6.51 -10.80
CA LEU A 537 11.29 -5.93 -10.84
C LEU A 537 11.28 -4.51 -11.41
N ALA A 538 10.51 -4.29 -12.48
CA ALA A 538 10.30 -2.96 -13.05
C ALA A 538 9.68 -1.98 -12.05
N SER A 539 8.72 -2.45 -11.22
CA SER A 539 8.13 -1.61 -10.17
C SER A 539 9.17 -1.25 -9.09
N ILE A 540 9.99 -2.21 -8.65
CA ILE A 540 11.06 -1.97 -7.67
C ILE A 540 12.11 -0.99 -8.23
N ALA A 541 12.53 -1.18 -9.49
CA ALA A 541 13.48 -0.29 -10.15
C ALA A 541 12.95 1.16 -10.25
N LYS A 542 11.65 1.33 -10.48
CA LYS A 542 11.00 2.64 -10.49
C LYS A 542 11.00 3.30 -9.11
N ASP A 543 10.76 2.53 -8.05
CA ASP A 543 10.82 3.03 -6.67
C ASP A 543 12.25 3.44 -6.29
N GLU A 544 13.27 2.77 -6.86
CA GLU A 544 14.68 3.14 -6.77
C GLU A 544 15.08 4.32 -7.69
N LYS A 545 14.10 4.95 -8.36
CA LYS A 545 14.27 6.13 -9.24
C LYS A 545 15.09 5.90 -10.52
N ILE A 546 15.18 4.68 -10.99
CA ILE A 546 15.75 4.35 -12.31
C ILE A 546 14.78 4.83 -13.39
N SER A 547 15.30 5.35 -14.51
CA SER A 547 14.48 5.88 -15.60
C SER A 547 13.62 4.79 -16.26
N ALA A 548 12.42 5.17 -16.71
CA ALA A 548 11.48 4.24 -17.33
C ALA A 548 12.05 3.55 -18.58
N ASP A 549 12.85 4.29 -19.34
CA ASP A 549 13.45 3.80 -20.58
C ASP A 549 14.52 2.73 -20.31
N ALA A 550 15.38 2.93 -19.28
CA ALA A 550 16.38 1.93 -18.88
C ALA A 550 15.69 0.66 -18.34
N ILE A 551 14.61 0.82 -17.56
CA ILE A 551 13.80 -0.30 -17.07
C ILE A 551 13.19 -1.08 -18.23
N GLU A 552 12.59 -0.40 -19.22
CA GLU A 552 11.96 -1.03 -20.37
C GLU A 552 13.01 -1.79 -21.23
N ALA A 553 14.18 -1.19 -21.45
CA ALA A 553 15.26 -1.80 -22.22
C ALA A 553 15.80 -3.10 -21.60
N VAL A 554 15.90 -3.17 -20.27
CA VAL A 554 16.31 -4.40 -19.56
C VAL A 554 15.17 -5.40 -19.47
N SER A 555 13.94 -4.92 -19.29
CA SER A 555 12.74 -5.80 -19.27
C SER A 555 12.57 -6.57 -20.58
N ALA A 556 12.89 -5.94 -21.71
CA ALA A 556 12.73 -6.51 -23.04
C ALA A 556 13.63 -7.74 -23.29
N ILE A 557 14.78 -7.84 -22.63
CA ILE A 557 15.69 -8.99 -22.78
C ILE A 557 15.38 -10.17 -21.84
N GLY A 558 14.33 -10.03 -21.01
CA GLY A 558 13.81 -11.14 -20.20
C GLY A 558 14.70 -11.58 -19.05
N VAL A 559 15.49 -10.68 -18.47
CA VAL A 559 16.24 -10.92 -17.23
C VAL A 559 15.29 -10.95 -16.04
N ILE A 560 15.31 -12.03 -15.26
CA ILE A 560 14.48 -12.18 -14.07
C ILE A 560 15.28 -12.42 -12.77
N ASN A 561 16.61 -12.53 -12.85
CA ASN A 561 17.44 -12.47 -11.66
C ASN A 561 17.34 -11.04 -11.06
N PRO A 562 16.97 -10.91 -9.78
CA PRO A 562 16.68 -9.58 -9.22
C PRO A 562 17.87 -8.61 -9.21
N ASP A 563 19.04 -9.08 -8.76
CA ASP A 563 20.23 -8.22 -8.67
C ASP A 563 20.77 -7.90 -10.06
N GLU A 564 20.79 -8.88 -10.95
CA GLU A 564 21.19 -8.68 -12.34
C GLU A 564 20.30 -7.64 -13.03
N PHE A 565 18.97 -7.75 -12.89
CA PHE A 565 18.02 -6.80 -13.47
C PHE A 565 18.27 -5.37 -12.99
N LEU A 566 18.35 -5.19 -11.67
CA LEU A 566 18.51 -3.87 -11.05
C LEU A 566 19.86 -3.24 -11.38
N GLN A 567 20.95 -4.03 -11.36
CA GLN A 567 22.28 -3.53 -11.67
C GLN A 567 22.43 -3.17 -13.14
N ARG A 568 21.87 -3.96 -14.07
CA ARG A 568 21.84 -3.63 -15.51
C ARG A 568 21.06 -2.34 -15.77
N ALA A 569 19.88 -2.22 -15.18
CA ALA A 569 19.04 -1.04 -15.34
C ALA A 569 19.73 0.23 -14.81
N ARG A 570 20.40 0.15 -13.65
CA ARG A 570 21.21 1.27 -13.12
C ARG A 570 22.37 1.62 -14.02
N ALA A 571 23.15 0.62 -14.42
CA ALA A 571 24.32 0.87 -15.29
C ALA A 571 23.92 1.55 -16.59
N LEU A 572 22.82 1.13 -17.21
CA LEU A 572 22.29 1.75 -18.41
C LEU A 572 21.79 3.18 -18.17
N ASP A 573 21.08 3.40 -17.05
CA ASP A 573 20.57 4.71 -16.68
C ASP A 573 21.69 5.71 -16.40
N GLU A 574 22.69 5.32 -15.63
CA GLU A 574 23.88 6.13 -15.31
C GLU A 574 24.68 6.47 -16.56
N ALA A 575 24.93 5.49 -17.43
CA ALA A 575 25.66 5.70 -18.66
C ALA A 575 24.94 6.69 -19.59
N ARG A 576 23.61 6.56 -19.70
CA ARG A 576 22.77 7.47 -20.47
C ARG A 576 22.73 8.88 -19.89
N GLN A 577 22.71 9.03 -18.57
CA GLN A 577 22.76 10.35 -17.93
C GLN A 577 24.12 11.04 -18.12
N ASN A 578 25.21 10.28 -18.15
CA ASN A 578 26.56 10.79 -18.32
C ASN A 578 26.86 11.17 -19.79
N GLU A 579 26.37 10.40 -20.76
CA GLU A 579 26.65 10.54 -22.18
C GLU A 579 25.37 10.48 -23.04
N PRO A 580 24.40 11.41 -22.87
CA PRO A 580 23.07 11.32 -23.47
C PRO A 580 23.08 11.31 -25.00
N GLU A 581 23.91 12.13 -25.64
CA GLU A 581 24.00 12.21 -27.10
C GLU A 581 24.54 10.91 -27.70
N LEU A 582 25.57 10.32 -27.09
CA LEU A 582 26.15 9.05 -27.54
C LEU A 582 25.12 7.92 -27.52
N PHE A 583 24.35 7.81 -26.43
CA PHE A 583 23.35 6.75 -26.29
C PHE A 583 22.13 6.99 -27.18
N GLU A 584 21.75 8.23 -27.50
CA GLU A 584 20.67 8.53 -28.44
C GLU A 584 21.07 8.14 -29.87
N ASP A 585 22.30 8.48 -30.29
CA ASP A 585 22.85 8.11 -31.58
C ASP A 585 22.97 6.58 -31.72
N LEU A 586 23.50 5.92 -30.70
CA LEU A 586 23.66 4.47 -30.68
C LEU A 586 22.30 3.75 -30.72
N ALA A 587 21.29 4.25 -30.00
CA ALA A 587 19.92 3.72 -30.03
C ALA A 587 19.29 3.89 -31.39
N THR A 588 19.54 5.00 -32.06
CA THR A 588 19.08 5.27 -33.42
C THR A 588 19.73 4.32 -34.44
N ALA A 589 21.05 4.13 -34.34
CA ALA A 589 21.78 3.20 -35.19
C ALA A 589 21.34 1.74 -34.96
N TYR A 590 21.16 1.35 -33.68
CA TYR A 590 20.65 0.03 -33.34
C TYR A 590 19.23 -0.20 -33.87
N ALA A 591 18.31 0.75 -33.67
CA ALA A 591 16.95 0.63 -34.18
C ALA A 591 16.91 0.48 -35.70
N ARG A 592 17.79 1.22 -36.43
CA ARG A 592 17.94 1.08 -37.89
C ARG A 592 18.50 -0.29 -38.28
N ALA A 593 19.50 -0.77 -37.56
CA ALA A 593 20.08 -2.10 -37.79
C ALA A 593 19.05 -3.21 -37.54
N ALA A 594 18.35 -3.14 -36.40
CA ALA A 594 17.31 -4.09 -36.02
C ALA A 594 16.13 -4.12 -37.02
N HIS A 595 15.76 -2.96 -37.60
CA HIS A 595 14.70 -2.88 -38.61
C HIS A 595 15.10 -3.52 -39.94
N LEU A 596 16.38 -3.43 -40.32
CA LEU A 596 16.92 -4.03 -41.53
C LEU A 596 17.32 -5.49 -41.36
N SER A 597 17.59 -5.94 -40.12
CA SER A 597 18.06 -7.27 -39.83
C SER A 597 17.03 -8.36 -40.21
N ASP A 598 17.55 -9.52 -40.63
CA ASP A 598 16.77 -10.74 -40.88
C ASP A 598 17.40 -11.90 -40.14
N ALA A 599 16.82 -12.23 -38.96
CA ALA A 599 17.33 -13.27 -38.10
C ALA A 599 17.44 -14.64 -38.79
N SER A 600 16.62 -14.91 -39.80
CA SER A 600 16.65 -16.17 -40.55
C SER A 600 17.96 -16.41 -41.32
N LEU A 601 18.71 -15.34 -41.57
CA LEU A 601 20.00 -15.41 -42.31
C LEU A 601 21.19 -15.81 -41.41
N GLY A 602 21.01 -15.78 -40.08
CA GLY A 602 22.08 -16.05 -39.11
C GLY A 602 23.08 -14.90 -38.99
N VAL A 603 24.23 -15.17 -38.35
CA VAL A 603 25.28 -14.18 -38.03
C VAL A 603 26.65 -14.51 -38.63
N GLU A 604 26.73 -15.55 -39.46
CA GLU A 604 27.98 -15.94 -40.13
C GLU A 604 28.24 -15.07 -41.35
N VAL A 605 29.27 -14.24 -41.25
CA VAL A 605 29.66 -13.26 -42.27
C VAL A 605 30.79 -13.82 -43.14
N ASP A 606 30.61 -13.76 -44.45
CA ASP A 606 31.67 -14.10 -45.41
C ASP A 606 32.63 -12.90 -45.55
N THR A 607 33.85 -13.06 -45.05
CA THR A 607 34.87 -12.00 -45.02
C THR A 607 35.43 -11.65 -46.38
N GLU A 608 35.35 -12.55 -47.39
CA GLU A 608 35.83 -12.27 -48.74
C GLU A 608 34.95 -11.27 -49.49
N LEU A 609 33.71 -11.10 -49.03
CA LEU A 609 32.72 -10.18 -49.65
C LEU A 609 32.69 -8.80 -48.98
N LEU A 610 33.51 -8.57 -47.93
CA LEU A 610 33.46 -7.33 -47.15
C LEU A 610 34.33 -6.22 -47.75
N THR A 611 33.79 -5.02 -47.72
CA THR A 611 34.54 -3.77 -47.92
C THR A 611 35.23 -3.31 -46.67
N GLU A 612 36.10 -2.31 -46.73
CA GLU A 612 36.84 -1.79 -45.55
C GLU A 612 35.90 -1.32 -44.43
N PRO A 613 34.81 -0.55 -44.63
CA PRO A 613 33.88 -0.20 -43.59
C PRO A 613 33.15 -1.39 -42.99
N GLU A 614 32.83 -2.41 -43.77
CA GLU A 614 32.19 -3.64 -43.31
C GLU A 614 33.13 -4.49 -42.47
N MET A 615 34.43 -4.59 -42.83
CA MET A 615 35.45 -5.25 -42.02
C MET A 615 35.68 -4.54 -40.67
N SER A 616 35.67 -3.20 -40.68
CA SER A 616 35.80 -2.41 -39.47
C SER A 616 34.65 -2.66 -38.52
N LEU A 617 33.40 -2.69 -39.04
CA LEU A 617 32.23 -3.01 -38.20
C LEU A 617 32.28 -4.45 -37.66
N LEU A 618 32.68 -5.43 -38.51
CA LEU A 618 32.81 -6.82 -38.07
C LEU A 618 33.82 -6.95 -36.92
N ALA A 619 34.99 -6.35 -37.04
CA ALA A 619 36.02 -6.38 -36.00
C ALA A 619 35.54 -5.71 -34.71
N ALA A 620 34.83 -4.59 -34.81
CA ALA A 620 34.22 -3.92 -33.64
C ALA A 620 33.16 -4.80 -32.96
N CYS A 621 32.29 -5.49 -33.73
CA CYS A 621 31.30 -6.43 -33.17
C CYS A 621 31.97 -7.60 -32.44
N GLU A 622 33.05 -8.18 -33.00
CA GLU A 622 33.77 -9.31 -32.39
C GLU A 622 34.46 -8.90 -31.07
N GLU A 623 35.12 -7.75 -31.08
CA GLU A 623 35.74 -7.22 -29.85
C GLU A 623 34.67 -6.80 -28.83
N GLY A 624 33.62 -6.11 -29.25
CA GLY A 624 32.50 -5.74 -28.36
C GLY A 624 31.82 -6.96 -27.76
N GLN A 625 31.57 -8.02 -28.53
CA GLN A 625 30.99 -9.27 -28.00
C GLN A 625 31.87 -9.93 -26.96
N LYS A 626 33.19 -9.93 -27.18
CA LYS A 626 34.17 -10.47 -26.21
C LYS A 626 34.21 -9.66 -24.92
N GLN A 627 34.23 -8.31 -25.03
CA GLN A 627 34.24 -7.43 -23.86
C GLN A 627 32.93 -7.54 -23.06
N VAL A 628 31.79 -7.53 -23.73
CA VAL A 628 30.48 -7.74 -23.09
C VAL A 628 30.42 -9.08 -22.37
N ALA A 629 30.86 -10.18 -23.04
CA ALA A 629 30.86 -11.50 -22.42
C ALA A 629 31.76 -11.56 -21.18
N ALA A 630 32.94 -10.96 -21.21
CA ALA A 630 33.87 -10.90 -20.08
C ALA A 630 33.28 -10.06 -18.92
N ALA A 631 32.68 -8.92 -19.23
CA ALA A 631 32.05 -8.04 -18.26
C ALA A 631 30.84 -8.71 -17.59
N LEU A 632 29.97 -9.35 -18.35
CA LEU A 632 28.81 -10.10 -17.81
C LEU A 632 29.24 -11.29 -16.94
N ALA A 633 30.28 -12.01 -17.34
CA ALA A 633 30.84 -13.10 -16.51
C ALA A 633 31.41 -12.60 -15.17
N GLY A 634 31.88 -11.35 -15.12
CA GLY A 634 32.34 -10.68 -13.91
C GLY A 634 31.25 -9.90 -13.17
N ALA A 635 29.99 -9.95 -13.62
CA ALA A 635 28.88 -9.12 -13.14
C ALA A 635 29.19 -7.60 -13.16
N ASP A 636 30.05 -7.15 -14.09
CA ASP A 636 30.37 -5.73 -14.30
C ASP A 636 29.49 -5.16 -15.41
N TYR A 637 28.28 -4.78 -15.03
CA TYR A 637 27.30 -4.27 -15.98
C TYR A 637 27.65 -2.87 -16.51
N ALA A 638 28.40 -2.08 -15.76
CA ALA A 638 28.91 -0.80 -16.24
C ALA A 638 29.92 -0.97 -17.37
N ALA A 639 30.85 -1.93 -17.22
CA ALA A 639 31.78 -2.29 -18.29
C ALA A 639 31.05 -2.88 -19.50
N ALA A 640 30.01 -3.70 -19.29
CA ALA A 640 29.21 -4.24 -20.40
C ALA A 640 28.51 -3.13 -21.20
N VAL A 641 27.89 -2.16 -20.54
CA VAL A 641 27.26 -0.98 -21.17
C VAL A 641 28.33 -0.10 -21.87
N SER A 642 29.48 0.12 -21.25
CA SER A 642 30.57 0.89 -21.83
C SER A 642 31.14 0.22 -23.10
N ALA A 643 31.18 -1.11 -23.19
CA ALA A 643 31.61 -1.82 -24.39
C ALA A 643 30.66 -1.55 -25.59
N LEU A 644 29.37 -1.34 -25.34
CA LEU A 644 28.39 -1.00 -26.40
C LEU A 644 28.69 0.37 -27.03
N SER A 645 29.18 1.33 -26.26
CA SER A 645 29.45 2.69 -26.74
C SER A 645 30.53 2.73 -27.85
N GLN A 646 31.44 1.77 -27.82
CA GLN A 646 32.51 1.65 -28.83
C GLN A 646 32.01 1.23 -30.21
N LEU A 647 30.78 0.74 -30.30
CA LEU A 647 30.17 0.35 -31.58
C LEU A 647 29.58 1.52 -32.39
N ARG A 648 29.47 2.71 -31.78
CA ARG A 648 28.84 3.89 -32.40
C ARG A 648 29.56 4.30 -33.66
N GLU A 649 30.85 4.60 -33.60
CA GLU A 649 31.63 5.10 -34.75
C GLU A 649 31.69 4.09 -35.90
N PRO A 650 31.96 2.79 -35.68
CA PRO A 650 31.94 1.80 -36.78
C PRO A 650 30.61 1.64 -37.48
N ILE A 651 29.47 1.68 -36.72
CA ILE A 651 28.14 1.52 -37.32
C ILE A 651 27.72 2.78 -38.09
N ASP A 652 28.08 3.98 -37.64
CA ASP A 652 27.81 5.24 -38.34
C ASP A 652 28.56 5.26 -39.65
N ILE A 653 29.85 4.92 -39.67
CA ILE A 653 30.68 4.83 -40.91
C ILE A 653 30.10 3.79 -41.87
N PHE A 654 29.62 2.65 -41.35
CA PHE A 654 28.97 1.63 -42.16
C PHE A 654 27.72 2.16 -42.86
N PHE A 655 26.81 2.79 -42.14
CA PHE A 655 25.58 3.32 -42.71
C PHE A 655 25.80 4.50 -43.67
N ASP A 656 26.88 5.24 -43.49
CA ASP A 656 27.23 6.36 -44.36
C ASP A 656 27.86 5.91 -45.71
N LYS A 657 28.63 4.81 -45.65
CA LYS A 657 29.43 4.37 -46.80
C LYS A 657 28.90 3.13 -47.51
N VAL A 658 27.98 2.38 -46.88
CA VAL A 658 27.52 1.09 -47.43
C VAL A 658 26.02 1.11 -47.70
N LEU A 659 25.64 0.81 -48.92
CA LEU A 659 24.24 0.61 -49.31
C LEU A 659 23.81 -0.81 -48.90
N VAL A 660 23.15 -0.94 -47.76
CA VAL A 660 22.78 -2.25 -47.17
C VAL A 660 21.97 -3.11 -48.16
N MET A 661 20.98 -2.51 -48.83
CA MET A 661 20.09 -3.18 -49.77
C MET A 661 20.71 -3.20 -51.18
N ASP A 662 21.84 -3.87 -51.31
CA ASP A 662 22.56 -4.05 -52.58
C ASP A 662 21.73 -4.84 -53.62
N GLU A 663 21.94 -4.57 -54.89
CA GLU A 663 21.29 -5.30 -56.00
C GLU A 663 21.75 -6.77 -56.05
N ASN A 664 23.01 -7.03 -55.68
CA ASN A 664 23.57 -8.37 -55.56
C ASN A 664 23.04 -9.06 -54.28
N ASP A 665 22.24 -10.10 -54.49
CA ASP A 665 21.61 -10.86 -53.39
C ASP A 665 22.61 -11.44 -52.40
N THR A 666 23.75 -11.92 -52.86
CA THR A 666 24.80 -12.49 -52.02
C THR A 666 25.42 -11.43 -51.11
N VAL A 667 25.75 -10.27 -51.67
CA VAL A 667 26.30 -9.14 -50.90
C VAL A 667 25.27 -8.61 -49.92
N ARG A 668 24.03 -8.43 -50.36
CA ARG A 668 22.92 -7.98 -49.50
C ARG A 668 22.72 -8.89 -48.28
N ARG A 669 22.66 -10.21 -48.52
CA ARG A 669 22.51 -11.19 -47.41
C ARG A 669 23.69 -11.13 -46.46
N ASN A 670 24.91 -10.96 -46.96
CA ASN A 670 26.09 -10.86 -46.10
C ASN A 670 26.05 -9.60 -45.22
N ARG A 671 25.60 -8.45 -45.75
CA ARG A 671 25.39 -7.21 -45.00
C ARG A 671 24.30 -7.35 -43.95
N LEU A 672 23.20 -8.05 -44.23
CA LEU A 672 22.16 -8.34 -43.24
C LEU A 672 22.67 -9.25 -42.12
N ARG A 673 23.53 -10.24 -42.43
CA ARG A 673 24.19 -11.06 -41.39
C ARG A 673 25.12 -10.23 -40.51
N LEU A 674 25.85 -9.26 -41.09
CA LEU A 674 26.68 -8.33 -40.31
C LEU A 674 25.82 -7.46 -39.36
N LEU A 675 24.68 -6.97 -39.82
CA LEU A 675 23.72 -6.24 -38.98
C LEU A 675 23.10 -7.14 -37.89
N ASN A 676 22.80 -8.41 -38.19
CA ASN A 676 22.37 -9.38 -37.17
C ASN A 676 23.45 -9.56 -36.09
N LYS A 677 24.74 -9.66 -36.51
CA LYS A 677 25.86 -9.78 -35.55
C LYS A 677 26.03 -8.52 -34.72
N PHE A 678 25.88 -7.33 -35.31
CA PHE A 678 25.85 -6.07 -34.58
C PHE A 678 24.73 -6.05 -33.50
N ALA A 679 23.50 -6.35 -33.91
CA ALA A 679 22.35 -6.39 -33.00
C ALA A 679 22.54 -7.42 -31.84
N GLN A 680 23.21 -8.56 -32.14
CA GLN A 680 23.49 -9.60 -31.17
C GLN A 680 24.38 -9.13 -30.02
N VAL A 681 25.31 -8.18 -30.24
CA VAL A 681 26.16 -7.64 -29.17
C VAL A 681 25.32 -7.00 -28.08
N PHE A 682 24.25 -6.33 -28.45
CA PHE A 682 23.35 -5.64 -27.51
C PHE A 682 22.37 -6.58 -26.80
N SER A 683 21.93 -7.64 -27.48
CA SER A 683 20.84 -8.51 -27.01
C SER A 683 21.09 -9.13 -25.61
N ASN A 684 22.34 -9.24 -25.21
CA ASN A 684 22.72 -9.76 -23.90
C ASN A 684 22.82 -8.68 -22.82
N VAL A 685 22.74 -7.40 -23.17
CA VAL A 685 22.89 -6.28 -22.21
C VAL A 685 21.55 -5.59 -21.98
N ALA A 686 20.95 -5.07 -23.06
CA ALA A 686 19.66 -4.38 -23.03
C ALA A 686 19.12 -4.21 -24.47
N ASP A 687 17.79 -4.09 -24.64
CA ASP A 687 17.20 -3.65 -25.90
C ASP A 687 17.16 -2.12 -25.96
N ILE A 688 18.21 -1.53 -26.50
CA ILE A 688 18.32 -0.08 -26.58
C ILE A 688 17.43 0.57 -27.66
N SER A 689 16.70 -0.20 -28.49
CA SER A 689 15.75 0.36 -29.46
C SER A 689 14.64 1.18 -28.81
N VAL A 690 14.34 0.86 -27.56
CA VAL A 690 13.34 1.56 -26.74
C VAL A 690 13.76 3.00 -26.45
N LEU A 691 15.07 3.26 -26.34
CA LEU A 691 15.62 4.59 -26.04
C LEU A 691 15.40 5.62 -27.17
N SER A 692 15.19 5.15 -28.41
CA SER A 692 15.00 5.99 -29.60
C SER A 692 13.54 6.44 -29.84
N ARG A 693 12.56 5.94 -29.08
CA ARG A 693 11.12 6.14 -29.33
C ARG A 693 10.53 7.46 -28.84
N LYS A 694 11.32 8.31 -28.17
CA LYS A 694 10.82 9.60 -27.66
C LYS A 694 11.22 10.76 -28.55
N LYS A 695 10.32 11.13 -29.43
CA LYS A 695 10.14 12.52 -29.90
C LYS A 695 8.68 12.93 -29.80
#